data_236caf42f0d68994332c195d2f224fb7
#
_entry.id   236caf42f0d68994332c195d2f224fb7
#
_cell.length_a   1.000
_cell.length_b   1.000
_cell.length_c   1.000
_cell.angle_alpha   90.00
_cell.angle_beta   90.00
_cell.angle_gamma   90.00
#
_symmetry.space_group_name_H-M   'P 1'
#
loop_
_entity.id
_entity.type
_entity.pdbx_description
1 polymer ?
#
loop_
_entity_poly.entity_id
_entity_poly.type
_entity_poly.pdbx_seq_one_letter_code
_entity_poly.pdbx_strand_id
1 'polypeptide(L)'
;MFVSIDWIKDYVDLDGVSKSDLVKKYTLGTAEIENVEEQNKFLSQIKAVEISKIEKHPEADKLNLVTFKVTETETFRVVCGASNVKVGLKVPYAPIGVTLPGNFTLTPKKIRGILSEGMLCSAEELGLPRENDGLLELPGDIKLGTTMSQFLGRKSDIIFDIDNKSLTHRPDLWGHYGQAREFSALFEKPLKPFLQDSEQLKVTNDGPIKVSVEKDSCGIAYYGLTIDGVSVSESPSWMRERLESAGLNSKNSIVDISNYVMLDLGLPNHIFDADKIRGNISVNLLKDPCDFVSLDDEKRHLLPGDTVVSDETGPLVIAGLIGGASSSVSEDTSKVFVEVATWKASSVRNTSTRLGLRTDSSQRFEKSLDPQLCIQALAKIIDLIKKLNPDSKIVGGLNYDGVDLDLINELKITTSFSKINKVLGTNFDDEKISNIFSSLGFSVNTMETAGCIEVVVPSFRATKDIECEADLIEEIGRITGYDNIQAVAPSSPIFPAKVSPFKNLLRQTRSFLSSSMGAFEVYTYPLVGGNGDHPQSTNIELINYLSEDNRYMRDNLINSIIDKVKVNAKHESHFNIFEIGKVYRPDNKNFSKESHSVVIASYSADKKSSPFISLANETESLMRFLSLPYSFEKRNEKYRNSSVDQSWSYLHPVEFINIKLMGSLEGAIFSVHPLLLKNKKIKGSLSISVLSLEKLEKRIPAKKNKFVEISKFPSSVFDCTVVTDSSTSVRDVLEVGKKVKAPELDSVCIVGTFKLDENKNSITLRFNFHSSQKTIESKRIKELENTVVENLEKNNFFLKN
;
A
#
# COMPACT_ATOMS: atom_id res chain seq x y z
N MET A 1 -9.88 -14.13 0.04
CA MET A 1 -11.33 -14.49 0.12
C MET A 1 -11.55 -15.78 -0.63
N PHE A 2 -12.17 -16.78 0.04
CA PHE A 2 -12.42 -18.09 -0.61
C PHE A 2 -13.69 -18.07 -1.44
N VAL A 3 -13.58 -18.50 -2.69
CA VAL A 3 -14.69 -18.58 -3.65
C VAL A 3 -14.78 -19.99 -4.22
N SER A 4 -15.92 -20.63 -4.02
CA SER A 4 -16.25 -21.97 -4.49
C SER A 4 -16.80 -21.93 -5.93
N ILE A 5 -16.17 -22.63 -6.84
CA ILE A 5 -16.62 -22.75 -8.23
C ILE A 5 -17.90 -23.62 -8.31
N ASP A 6 -18.03 -24.64 -7.45
CA ASP A 6 -19.26 -25.42 -7.36
C ASP A 6 -20.46 -24.55 -6.92
N TRP A 7 -20.25 -23.61 -6.00
CA TRP A 7 -21.29 -22.65 -5.61
C TRP A 7 -21.66 -21.69 -6.76
N ILE A 8 -20.64 -21.18 -7.49
CA ILE A 8 -20.86 -20.32 -8.66
C ILE A 8 -21.68 -21.01 -9.73
N LYS A 9 -21.54 -22.33 -9.92
CA LYS A 9 -22.32 -23.13 -10.87
C LYS A 9 -23.82 -23.15 -10.60
N ASP A 10 -24.27 -22.81 -9.42
CA ASP A 10 -25.71 -22.60 -9.17
C ASP A 10 -26.25 -21.48 -10.06
N TYR A 11 -25.43 -20.47 -10.38
CA TYR A 11 -25.80 -19.25 -11.07
C TYR A 11 -25.34 -19.20 -12.53
N VAL A 12 -24.23 -19.84 -12.86
CA VAL A 12 -23.65 -19.84 -14.22
C VAL A 12 -23.21 -21.25 -14.60
N ASP A 13 -23.58 -21.69 -15.78
CA ASP A 13 -23.15 -22.98 -16.32
C ASP A 13 -21.67 -22.91 -16.77
N LEU A 14 -20.78 -23.42 -15.93
CA LEU A 14 -19.34 -23.52 -16.20
C LEU A 14 -18.89 -24.93 -16.56
N ASP A 15 -19.82 -25.83 -16.88
CA ASP A 15 -19.47 -27.21 -17.27
C ASP A 15 -18.68 -27.21 -18.58
N GLY A 16 -17.63 -28.04 -18.61
CA GLY A 16 -16.70 -28.11 -19.74
C GLY A 16 -15.63 -27.03 -19.78
N VAL A 17 -15.65 -26.02 -18.91
CA VAL A 17 -14.57 -25.03 -18.80
C VAL A 17 -13.41 -25.61 -18.02
N SER A 18 -12.18 -25.51 -18.58
CA SER A 18 -11.01 -26.03 -17.90
C SER A 18 -10.62 -25.18 -16.69
N LYS A 19 -10.02 -25.81 -15.66
CA LYS A 19 -9.48 -25.11 -14.48
C LYS A 19 -8.50 -23.99 -14.91
N SER A 20 -7.64 -24.27 -15.89
CA SER A 20 -6.67 -23.29 -16.40
C SER A 20 -7.34 -22.07 -17.01
N ASP A 21 -8.44 -22.25 -17.75
CA ASP A 21 -9.18 -21.14 -18.36
C ASP A 21 -9.93 -20.32 -17.30
N LEU A 22 -10.54 -21.00 -16.29
CA LEU A 22 -11.16 -20.31 -15.15
C LEU A 22 -10.17 -19.38 -14.46
N VAL A 23 -8.99 -19.90 -14.08
CA VAL A 23 -7.95 -19.14 -13.40
C VAL A 23 -7.44 -18.01 -14.30
N LYS A 24 -7.08 -18.31 -15.55
CA LYS A 24 -6.49 -17.33 -16.46
C LYS A 24 -7.42 -16.16 -16.74
N LYS A 25 -8.66 -16.45 -17.17
CA LYS A 25 -9.61 -15.38 -17.52
C LYS A 25 -10.01 -14.55 -16.31
N TYR A 26 -10.22 -15.19 -15.17
CA TYR A 26 -10.58 -14.47 -13.95
C TYR A 26 -9.42 -13.56 -13.47
N THR A 27 -8.18 -14.09 -13.42
CA THR A 27 -7.01 -13.30 -12.99
C THR A 27 -6.75 -12.09 -13.90
N LEU A 28 -6.90 -12.27 -15.23
CA LEU A 28 -6.64 -11.19 -16.20
C LEU A 28 -7.80 -10.20 -16.33
N GLY A 29 -9.02 -10.61 -16.03
CA GLY A 29 -10.21 -9.78 -16.24
C GLY A 29 -10.85 -9.20 -14.97
N THR A 30 -10.56 -9.76 -13.79
CA THR A 30 -11.28 -9.39 -12.56
C THR A 30 -10.36 -9.14 -11.37
N ALA A 31 -9.68 -10.19 -10.85
CA ALA A 31 -8.89 -10.07 -9.64
C ALA A 31 -7.78 -11.13 -9.55
N GLU A 32 -6.72 -10.84 -8.79
CA GLU A 32 -5.61 -11.75 -8.54
C GLU A 32 -6.05 -12.95 -7.69
N ILE A 33 -5.69 -14.15 -8.14
CA ILE A 33 -5.85 -15.38 -7.39
C ILE A 33 -4.52 -15.75 -6.75
N GLU A 34 -4.47 -15.74 -5.40
CA GLU A 34 -3.26 -16.10 -4.64
C GLU A 34 -3.01 -17.61 -4.62
N ASN A 35 -4.09 -18.39 -4.52
CA ASN A 35 -4.01 -19.85 -4.48
C ASN A 35 -5.26 -20.50 -5.08
N VAL A 36 -5.09 -21.72 -5.59
CA VAL A 36 -6.19 -22.55 -6.13
C VAL A 36 -6.13 -23.95 -5.52
N GLU A 37 -7.15 -24.29 -4.74
CA GLU A 37 -7.28 -25.57 -4.08
C GLU A 37 -8.33 -26.45 -4.77
N GLU A 38 -8.04 -27.74 -4.97
CA GLU A 38 -9.03 -28.74 -5.40
C GLU A 38 -9.48 -29.56 -4.18
N GLN A 39 -10.59 -29.16 -3.58
CA GLN A 39 -11.13 -29.83 -2.40
C GLN A 39 -11.90 -31.10 -2.81
N ASN A 40 -11.86 -32.11 -1.93
CA ASN A 40 -12.61 -33.37 -2.05
C ASN A 40 -12.34 -34.20 -3.33
N LYS A 41 -11.44 -33.78 -4.22
CA LYS A 41 -11.10 -34.51 -5.46
C LYS A 41 -10.62 -35.91 -5.16
N PHE A 42 -9.86 -36.13 -4.12
CA PHE A 42 -9.30 -37.41 -3.70
C PHE A 42 -10.40 -38.39 -3.28
N LEU A 43 -11.53 -37.92 -2.74
CA LEU A 43 -12.64 -38.75 -2.31
C LEU A 43 -13.28 -39.58 -3.45
N SER A 44 -13.21 -39.07 -4.68
CA SER A 44 -13.70 -39.76 -5.88
C SER A 44 -12.81 -40.96 -6.27
N GLN A 45 -11.57 -41.00 -5.79
CA GLN A 45 -10.59 -42.07 -6.05
C GLN A 45 -10.56 -43.11 -4.94
N ILE A 46 -11.09 -42.79 -3.76
CA ILE A 46 -11.16 -43.70 -2.60
C ILE A 46 -12.46 -44.48 -2.66
N LYS A 47 -12.35 -45.83 -2.53
CA LYS A 47 -13.48 -46.74 -2.72
C LYS A 47 -13.76 -47.55 -1.45
N ALA A 48 -15.03 -47.85 -1.24
CA ALA A 48 -15.44 -48.85 -0.23
C ALA A 48 -15.00 -50.25 -0.62
N VAL A 49 -14.29 -50.91 0.27
CA VAL A 49 -13.74 -52.28 0.08
C VAL A 49 -14.10 -53.15 1.26
N GLU A 50 -14.11 -54.48 1.09
CA GLU A 50 -14.37 -55.44 2.16
C GLU A 50 -13.13 -56.27 2.48
N ILE A 51 -12.77 -56.34 3.74
CA ILE A 51 -11.63 -57.13 4.22
C ILE A 51 -11.97 -58.60 4.13
N SER A 52 -11.23 -59.35 3.28
CA SER A 52 -11.47 -60.79 3.04
C SER A 52 -10.52 -61.69 3.82
N LYS A 53 -9.30 -61.27 4.12
CA LYS A 53 -8.31 -62.03 4.86
C LYS A 53 -7.38 -61.16 5.65
N ILE A 54 -6.96 -61.61 6.83
CA ILE A 54 -5.98 -60.92 7.70
C ILE A 54 -4.92 -61.95 8.09
N GLU A 55 -3.65 -61.55 7.92
CA GLU A 55 -2.46 -62.33 8.31
C GLU A 55 -1.53 -61.45 9.13
N LYS A 56 -0.84 -62.02 10.12
CA LYS A 56 0.17 -61.29 10.89
C LYS A 56 1.38 -60.96 10.00
N HIS A 57 1.94 -59.77 10.18
CA HIS A 57 3.16 -59.39 9.47
C HIS A 57 4.35 -60.22 10.03
N PRO A 58 5.16 -60.89 9.17
CA PRO A 58 6.21 -61.78 9.63
C PRO A 58 7.33 -61.09 10.45
N GLU A 59 7.55 -59.79 10.26
CA GLU A 59 8.62 -59.02 10.91
C GLU A 59 8.11 -57.90 11.81
N ALA A 60 6.76 -57.84 12.14
CA ALA A 60 6.19 -56.74 12.92
C ALA A 60 4.95 -57.15 13.68
N ASP A 61 5.03 -57.32 14.98
CA ASP A 61 3.92 -57.75 15.86
C ASP A 61 2.69 -56.84 15.85
N LYS A 62 2.86 -55.56 15.57
CA LYS A 62 1.77 -54.54 15.55
C LYS A 62 1.17 -54.34 14.16
N LEU A 63 1.66 -54.98 13.11
CA LEU A 63 1.18 -54.84 11.74
C LEU A 63 0.47 -56.11 11.26
N ASN A 64 -0.56 -55.91 10.45
CA ASN A 64 -1.28 -56.99 9.77
C ASN A 64 -1.16 -56.81 8.25
N LEU A 65 -1.15 -57.93 7.54
CA LEU A 65 -1.29 -58.00 6.10
C LEU A 65 -2.78 -58.20 5.82
N VAL A 66 -3.39 -57.23 5.23
CA VAL A 66 -4.84 -57.23 4.97
C VAL A 66 -5.07 -57.39 3.49
N THR A 67 -5.80 -58.44 3.13
CA THR A 67 -6.31 -58.66 1.78
C THR A 67 -7.77 -58.25 1.76
N PHE A 68 -8.16 -57.48 0.78
CA PHE A 68 -9.50 -56.96 0.63
C PHE A 68 -10.01 -57.06 -0.81
N LYS A 69 -11.32 -57.01 -0.97
CA LYS A 69 -12.00 -57.02 -2.27
C LYS A 69 -12.49 -55.62 -2.62
N VAL A 70 -12.14 -55.14 -3.83
CA VAL A 70 -12.69 -53.90 -4.41
C VAL A 70 -13.96 -54.21 -5.24
N THR A 71 -13.90 -55.35 -5.93
CA THR A 71 -15.05 -55.97 -6.63
C THR A 71 -15.07 -57.47 -6.27
N GLU A 72 -16.05 -58.23 -6.74
CA GLU A 72 -16.05 -59.69 -6.49
C GLU A 72 -14.82 -60.43 -7.05
N THR A 73 -14.16 -59.86 -8.06
CA THR A 73 -13.03 -60.47 -8.78
C THR A 73 -11.68 -59.82 -8.50
N GLU A 74 -11.67 -58.57 -8.02
CA GLU A 74 -10.41 -57.84 -7.79
C GLU A 74 -10.04 -57.78 -6.32
N THR A 75 -8.87 -58.33 -5.98
CA THR A 75 -8.32 -58.29 -4.63
C THR A 75 -6.96 -57.59 -4.59
N PHE A 76 -6.73 -56.81 -3.54
CA PHE A 76 -5.47 -56.12 -3.29
C PHE A 76 -4.97 -56.44 -1.88
N ARG A 77 -3.71 -56.15 -1.62
CA ARG A 77 -3.08 -56.41 -0.34
C ARG A 77 -2.36 -55.16 0.18
N VAL A 78 -2.57 -54.83 1.44
CA VAL A 78 -1.92 -53.71 2.12
C VAL A 78 -1.40 -54.13 3.49
N VAL A 79 -0.40 -53.36 3.98
CA VAL A 79 0.06 -53.46 5.35
C VAL A 79 -0.71 -52.43 6.19
N CYS A 80 -1.39 -52.90 7.25
CA CYS A 80 -2.25 -52.08 8.11
C CYS A 80 -1.87 -52.20 9.58
N GLY A 81 -1.78 -51.13 10.30
CA GLY A 81 -1.49 -51.05 11.73
C GLY A 81 -2.71 -50.74 12.61
N ALA A 82 -3.89 -50.62 12.03
CA ALA A 82 -5.09 -50.28 12.79
C ALA A 82 -5.53 -51.41 13.74
N SER A 83 -6.11 -51.06 14.88
CA SER A 83 -6.51 -51.98 15.92
C SER A 83 -7.84 -52.68 15.65
N ASN A 84 -8.71 -52.06 14.85
CA ASN A 84 -10.07 -52.51 14.59
C ASN A 84 -10.24 -53.39 13.33
N VAL A 85 -9.13 -53.87 12.75
CA VAL A 85 -9.17 -54.71 11.52
C VAL A 85 -9.85 -56.02 11.79
N LYS A 86 -10.94 -56.35 11.04
CA LYS A 86 -11.72 -57.60 11.11
C LYS A 86 -12.12 -58.10 9.72
N VAL A 87 -12.17 -59.38 9.50
CA VAL A 87 -12.70 -59.96 8.26
C VAL A 87 -14.18 -59.66 8.14
N GLY A 88 -14.62 -59.25 6.96
CA GLY A 88 -15.98 -58.80 6.66
C GLY A 88 -16.22 -57.32 6.93
N LEU A 89 -15.25 -56.58 7.51
CA LEU A 89 -15.36 -55.14 7.74
C LEU A 89 -15.25 -54.40 6.40
N LYS A 90 -16.16 -53.46 6.16
CA LYS A 90 -16.10 -52.56 5.02
C LYS A 90 -15.41 -51.26 5.42
N VAL A 91 -14.42 -50.82 4.63
CA VAL A 91 -13.53 -49.69 4.96
C VAL A 91 -13.17 -48.92 3.69
N PRO A 92 -12.76 -47.66 3.79
CA PRO A 92 -12.25 -46.90 2.66
C PRO A 92 -10.84 -47.36 2.25
N TYR A 93 -10.60 -47.53 0.95
CA TYR A 93 -9.32 -47.84 0.36
C TYR A 93 -8.86 -46.72 -0.57
N ALA A 94 -7.68 -46.18 -0.29
CA ALA A 94 -6.99 -45.20 -1.12
C ALA A 94 -5.88 -45.92 -1.95
N PRO A 95 -6.01 -45.92 -3.30
CA PRO A 95 -5.00 -46.55 -4.16
C PRO A 95 -3.72 -45.69 -4.25
N ILE A 96 -2.65 -46.27 -4.76
CA ILE A 96 -1.40 -45.59 -5.04
C ILE A 96 -1.65 -44.43 -6.03
N GLY A 97 -1.00 -43.28 -5.80
CA GLY A 97 -1.14 -42.06 -6.60
C GLY A 97 -2.18 -41.08 -6.04
N VAL A 98 -3.00 -41.48 -5.08
CA VAL A 98 -3.92 -40.55 -4.41
C VAL A 98 -3.14 -39.64 -3.46
N THR A 99 -3.46 -38.37 -3.48
CA THR A 99 -2.96 -37.36 -2.51
C THR A 99 -4.05 -37.11 -1.48
N LEU A 100 -3.78 -37.46 -0.24
CA LEU A 100 -4.64 -37.27 0.92
C LEU A 100 -4.43 -35.87 1.55
N PRO A 101 -5.32 -35.42 2.45
CA PRO A 101 -5.14 -34.19 3.22
C PRO A 101 -3.73 -34.11 3.85
N GLY A 102 -3.19 -32.88 3.94
CA GLY A 102 -1.81 -32.66 4.36
C GLY A 102 -0.76 -32.90 3.27
N ASN A 103 -1.17 -32.90 1.97
CA ASN A 103 -0.29 -33.13 0.82
C ASN A 103 0.47 -34.49 0.86
N PHE A 104 -0.15 -35.50 1.46
CA PHE A 104 0.41 -36.84 1.56
C PHE A 104 0.02 -37.67 0.34
N THR A 105 0.93 -37.80 -0.63
CA THR A 105 0.72 -38.66 -1.82
C THR A 105 1.13 -40.08 -1.56
N LEU A 106 0.21 -41.01 -1.79
CA LEU A 106 0.47 -42.46 -1.65
C LEU A 106 1.38 -42.95 -2.76
N THR A 107 2.55 -43.41 -2.38
CA THR A 107 3.54 -44.01 -3.28
C THR A 107 3.74 -45.48 -2.93
N PRO A 108 4.15 -46.36 -3.90
CA PRO A 108 4.48 -47.74 -3.61
C PRO A 108 5.56 -47.81 -2.52
N LYS A 109 5.25 -48.42 -1.36
CA LYS A 109 6.17 -48.46 -0.24
C LYS A 109 6.29 -49.91 0.28
N LYS A 110 7.54 -50.36 0.41
CA LYS A 110 7.83 -51.62 1.13
C LYS A 110 7.87 -51.30 2.62
N ILE A 111 6.93 -51.91 3.37
CA ILE A 111 6.88 -51.78 4.83
C ILE A 111 7.45 -53.08 5.39
N ARG A 112 8.65 -53.03 5.99
CA ARG A 112 9.42 -54.15 6.46
C ARG A 112 9.46 -55.32 5.44
N GLY A 113 9.90 -55.01 4.21
CA GLY A 113 10.07 -55.99 3.12
C GLY A 113 8.82 -56.33 2.30
N ILE A 114 7.61 -56.01 2.75
CA ILE A 114 6.36 -56.31 2.04
C ILE A 114 5.80 -55.04 1.36
N LEU A 115 5.47 -55.16 0.08
CA LEU A 115 4.87 -54.07 -0.70
C LEU A 115 3.41 -53.85 -0.26
N SER A 116 3.07 -52.59 0.10
CA SER A 116 1.70 -52.17 0.30
C SER A 116 1.17 -51.53 -0.98
N GLU A 117 0.02 -52.01 -1.47
CA GLU A 117 -0.61 -51.58 -2.73
C GLU A 117 -1.62 -50.43 -2.50
N GLY A 118 -1.38 -49.56 -1.57
CA GLY A 118 -2.23 -48.44 -1.15
C GLY A 118 -2.42 -48.42 0.36
N MET A 119 -3.51 -47.80 0.82
CA MET A 119 -3.80 -47.62 2.24
C MET A 119 -5.28 -47.80 2.53
N LEU A 120 -5.62 -48.48 3.63
CA LEU A 120 -6.96 -48.41 4.23
C LEU A 120 -7.02 -47.20 5.15
N CYS A 121 -8.05 -46.37 5.02
CA CYS A 121 -8.09 -45.04 5.63
C CYS A 121 -8.92 -44.98 6.92
N SER A 122 -8.42 -44.21 7.88
CA SER A 122 -9.18 -43.69 9.03
C SER A 122 -10.05 -42.52 8.64
N ALA A 123 -10.89 -42.01 9.55
CA ALA A 123 -11.64 -40.80 9.38
C ALA A 123 -10.72 -39.58 9.21
N GLU A 124 -9.67 -39.48 10.03
CA GLU A 124 -8.71 -38.37 10.01
C GLU A 124 -7.99 -38.26 8.66
N GLU A 125 -7.59 -39.40 8.06
CA GLU A 125 -6.97 -39.44 6.73
C GLU A 125 -7.91 -38.99 5.60
N LEU A 126 -9.20 -39.07 5.82
CA LEU A 126 -10.23 -38.55 4.89
C LEU A 126 -10.64 -37.08 5.19
N GLY A 127 -10.01 -36.44 6.17
CA GLY A 127 -10.38 -35.07 6.60
C GLY A 127 -11.71 -34.99 7.34
N LEU A 128 -12.12 -36.11 7.97
CA LEU A 128 -13.33 -36.19 8.79
C LEU A 128 -12.98 -36.09 10.28
N PRO A 129 -13.93 -35.65 11.13
CA PRO A 129 -13.76 -35.66 12.57
C PRO A 129 -13.38 -37.05 13.08
N ARG A 130 -12.46 -37.13 14.04
CA ARG A 130 -12.01 -38.40 14.63
C ARG A 130 -13.05 -38.91 15.60
N GLU A 131 -13.78 -39.92 15.21
CA GLU A 131 -14.77 -40.59 16.07
C GLU A 131 -14.15 -41.76 16.88
N ASN A 132 -13.21 -42.51 16.27
CA ASN A 132 -12.53 -43.68 16.87
C ASN A 132 -11.07 -43.81 16.43
N ASP A 133 -10.27 -44.52 17.25
CA ASP A 133 -8.92 -44.95 16.87
C ASP A 133 -8.98 -46.14 15.92
N GLY A 134 -8.63 -45.98 14.64
CA GLY A 134 -8.56 -47.04 13.67
C GLY A 134 -9.09 -46.69 12.29
N LEU A 135 -9.43 -47.70 11.51
CA LEU A 135 -10.05 -47.54 10.19
C LEU A 135 -11.47 -46.97 10.33
N LEU A 136 -11.90 -46.15 9.37
CA LEU A 136 -13.29 -45.76 9.26
C LEU A 136 -14.15 -46.97 8.90
N GLU A 137 -15.10 -47.34 9.77
CA GLU A 137 -16.04 -48.42 9.54
C GLU A 137 -17.22 -47.94 8.68
N LEU A 138 -17.42 -48.57 7.53
CA LEU A 138 -18.53 -48.22 6.64
C LEU A 138 -19.74 -49.12 6.93
N PRO A 139 -20.96 -48.67 6.64
CA PRO A 139 -22.19 -49.48 6.79
C PRO A 139 -22.10 -50.81 6.05
N GLY A 140 -22.59 -51.87 6.69
CA GLY A 140 -22.49 -53.25 6.15
C GLY A 140 -23.23 -53.43 4.82
N ASP A 141 -24.21 -52.60 4.52
CA ASP A 141 -25.00 -52.60 3.27
C ASP A 141 -24.39 -51.79 2.14
N ILE A 142 -23.28 -51.01 2.40
CA ILE A 142 -22.62 -50.26 1.34
C ILE A 142 -22.16 -51.18 0.22
N LYS A 143 -22.40 -50.76 -1.02
CA LYS A 143 -21.96 -51.51 -2.21
C LYS A 143 -20.43 -51.37 -2.40
N LEU A 144 -19.73 -52.48 -2.65
CA LEU A 144 -18.29 -52.43 -2.95
C LEU A 144 -18.02 -51.59 -4.19
N GLY A 145 -16.93 -50.83 -4.14
CA GLY A 145 -16.57 -49.88 -5.20
C GLY A 145 -17.27 -48.53 -5.13
N THR A 146 -18.22 -48.32 -4.20
CA THR A 146 -18.81 -46.99 -3.96
C THR A 146 -17.68 -46.04 -3.57
N THR A 147 -17.60 -44.87 -4.25
CA THR A 147 -16.58 -43.88 -3.91
C THR A 147 -16.94 -43.17 -2.60
N MET A 148 -15.92 -42.70 -1.89
CA MET A 148 -16.15 -41.92 -0.67
C MET A 148 -16.85 -40.60 -0.97
N SER A 149 -16.64 -40.02 -2.14
CA SER A 149 -17.41 -38.86 -2.62
C SER A 149 -18.93 -39.17 -2.66
N GLN A 150 -19.32 -40.31 -3.21
CA GLN A 150 -20.73 -40.73 -3.26
C GLN A 150 -21.29 -41.09 -1.86
N PHE A 151 -20.51 -41.77 -1.03
CA PHE A 151 -20.93 -42.16 0.31
C PHE A 151 -21.12 -40.98 1.23
N LEU A 152 -20.17 -40.00 1.22
CA LEU A 152 -20.21 -38.82 2.06
C LEU A 152 -21.09 -37.73 1.48
N GLY A 153 -21.55 -37.83 0.22
CA GLY A 153 -22.27 -36.77 -0.50
C GLY A 153 -21.39 -35.60 -0.91
N ARG A 154 -20.08 -35.68 -0.66
CA ARG A 154 -19.13 -34.58 -0.92
C ARG A 154 -18.67 -34.57 -2.36
N LYS A 155 -18.94 -33.47 -3.08
CA LYS A 155 -18.47 -33.27 -4.45
C LYS A 155 -17.07 -32.67 -4.48
N SER A 156 -16.36 -32.88 -5.58
CA SER A 156 -15.12 -32.15 -5.85
C SER A 156 -15.41 -30.69 -6.16
N ASP A 157 -14.70 -29.80 -5.53
CA ASP A 157 -14.82 -28.36 -5.75
C ASP A 157 -13.45 -27.74 -6.06
N ILE A 158 -13.46 -26.60 -6.71
CA ILE A 158 -12.29 -25.76 -6.95
C ILE A 158 -12.51 -24.47 -6.15
N ILE A 159 -11.62 -24.23 -5.20
CA ILE A 159 -11.65 -23.02 -4.37
C ILE A 159 -10.59 -22.05 -4.85
N PHE A 160 -11.00 -20.83 -5.15
CA PHE A 160 -10.10 -19.71 -5.42
C PHE A 160 -9.87 -18.93 -4.14
N ASP A 161 -8.61 -18.75 -3.75
CA ASP A 161 -8.22 -17.77 -2.76
C ASP A 161 -7.87 -16.47 -3.47
N ILE A 162 -8.79 -15.51 -3.39
CA ILE A 162 -8.69 -14.23 -4.11
C ILE A 162 -8.07 -13.18 -3.20
N ASP A 163 -7.08 -12.42 -3.72
CA ASP A 163 -6.49 -11.29 -2.99
C ASP A 163 -7.54 -10.21 -2.69
N ASN A 164 -7.76 -9.99 -1.41
CA ASN A 164 -8.74 -9.01 -0.92
C ASN A 164 -8.42 -7.57 -1.36
N LYS A 165 -7.15 -7.24 -1.66
CA LYS A 165 -6.75 -5.91 -2.13
C LYS A 165 -7.27 -5.64 -3.53
N SER A 166 -7.26 -6.69 -4.38
CA SER A 166 -7.79 -6.62 -5.75
C SER A 166 -9.30 -6.36 -5.79
N LEU A 167 -10.04 -6.67 -4.70
CA LEU A 167 -11.50 -6.48 -4.59
C LEU A 167 -11.93 -5.22 -3.82
N THR A 168 -10.99 -4.38 -3.39
CA THR A 168 -11.29 -3.27 -2.46
C THR A 168 -12.26 -2.24 -3.04
N HIS A 169 -12.23 -2.01 -4.35
CA HIS A 169 -13.11 -1.09 -5.06
C HIS A 169 -14.43 -1.74 -5.52
N ARG A 170 -14.53 -3.07 -5.48
CA ARG A 170 -15.66 -3.87 -5.98
C ARG A 170 -16.47 -4.46 -4.82
N PRO A 171 -17.39 -3.68 -4.19
CA PRO A 171 -18.21 -4.18 -3.08
C PRO A 171 -19.10 -5.37 -3.48
N ASP A 172 -19.50 -5.46 -4.73
CA ASP A 172 -20.32 -6.53 -5.27
C ASP A 172 -19.61 -7.90 -5.33
N LEU A 173 -18.28 -7.92 -5.38
CA LEU A 173 -17.49 -9.16 -5.49
C LEU A 173 -17.19 -9.83 -4.14
N TRP A 174 -17.77 -9.36 -3.04
CA TRP A 174 -17.57 -9.97 -1.72
C TRP A 174 -18.58 -11.09 -1.41
N GLY A 175 -19.31 -11.55 -2.44
CA GLY A 175 -20.24 -12.68 -2.42
C GLY A 175 -20.19 -13.49 -3.70
N HIS A 176 -20.62 -14.76 -3.61
CA HIS A 176 -20.58 -15.70 -4.75
C HIS A 176 -21.46 -15.26 -5.93
N TYR A 177 -22.60 -14.61 -5.67
CA TYR A 177 -23.46 -14.11 -6.74
C TYR A 177 -22.83 -12.99 -7.57
N GLY A 178 -22.11 -12.06 -6.92
CA GLY A 178 -21.34 -11.04 -7.62
C GLY A 178 -20.19 -11.65 -8.43
N GLN A 179 -19.53 -12.64 -7.85
CA GLN A 179 -18.50 -13.42 -8.56
C GLN A 179 -19.10 -14.17 -9.77
N ALA A 180 -20.28 -14.78 -9.61
CA ALA A 180 -20.97 -15.45 -10.71
C ALA A 180 -21.29 -14.50 -11.87
N ARG A 181 -21.62 -13.22 -11.58
CA ARG A 181 -21.82 -12.19 -12.62
C ARG A 181 -20.54 -11.96 -13.42
N GLU A 182 -19.39 -11.91 -12.77
CA GLU A 182 -18.10 -11.81 -13.46
C GLU A 182 -17.83 -13.05 -14.33
N PHE A 183 -18.02 -14.24 -13.81
CA PHE A 183 -17.86 -15.47 -14.60
C PHE A 183 -18.85 -15.51 -15.78
N SER A 184 -20.08 -15.05 -15.59
CA SER A 184 -21.06 -14.91 -16.66
C SER A 184 -20.53 -14.02 -17.81
N ALA A 185 -20.02 -12.85 -17.49
CA ALA A 185 -19.45 -11.92 -18.47
C ALA A 185 -18.17 -12.45 -19.13
N LEU A 186 -17.23 -12.99 -18.34
CA LEU A 186 -15.94 -13.50 -18.84
C LEU A 186 -16.07 -14.71 -19.75
N PHE A 187 -17.09 -15.55 -19.54
CA PHE A 187 -17.31 -16.78 -20.29
C PHE A 187 -18.50 -16.70 -21.25
N GLU A 188 -19.13 -15.51 -21.37
CA GLU A 188 -20.29 -15.28 -22.24
C GLU A 188 -21.41 -16.30 -21.98
N LYS A 189 -21.67 -16.59 -20.71
CA LYS A 189 -22.70 -17.54 -20.26
C LYS A 189 -23.85 -16.79 -19.56
N PRO A 190 -25.10 -17.23 -19.69
CA PRO A 190 -26.22 -16.55 -19.03
C PRO A 190 -26.13 -16.66 -17.50
N LEU A 191 -26.34 -15.55 -16.81
CA LEU A 191 -26.48 -15.50 -15.36
C LEU A 191 -27.91 -15.82 -14.96
N LYS A 192 -28.10 -16.80 -14.07
CA LYS A 192 -29.41 -17.09 -13.47
C LYS A 192 -29.74 -16.03 -12.41
N PRO A 193 -31.03 -15.69 -12.22
CA PRO A 193 -31.43 -14.74 -11.18
C PRO A 193 -31.07 -15.27 -9.79
N PHE A 194 -30.77 -14.36 -8.86
CA PHE A 194 -30.43 -14.71 -7.46
C PHE A 194 -31.55 -15.46 -6.74
N LEU A 195 -32.81 -15.05 -6.99
CA LEU A 195 -34.02 -15.67 -6.52
C LEU A 195 -34.92 -15.97 -7.71
N GLN A 196 -35.44 -17.20 -7.80
CA GLN A 196 -36.30 -17.62 -8.92
C GLN A 196 -37.75 -17.12 -8.78
N ASP A 197 -38.29 -17.09 -7.54
CA ASP A 197 -39.64 -16.67 -7.23
C ASP A 197 -39.63 -15.86 -5.91
N SER A 198 -39.31 -14.59 -5.96
CA SER A 198 -39.46 -13.73 -4.78
C SER A 198 -40.84 -13.11 -4.72
N GLU A 199 -41.65 -13.49 -3.74
CA GLU A 199 -42.73 -12.60 -3.30
C GLU A 199 -42.14 -11.22 -3.03
N GLN A 200 -42.69 -10.15 -3.64
CA GLN A 200 -42.24 -8.79 -3.37
C GLN A 200 -42.50 -8.45 -1.91
N LEU A 201 -41.45 -8.47 -1.12
CA LEU A 201 -41.51 -7.99 0.26
C LEU A 201 -41.86 -6.51 0.26
N LYS A 202 -42.99 -6.17 0.92
CA LYS A 202 -43.42 -4.78 1.05
C LYS A 202 -43.15 -4.27 2.46
N VAL A 203 -42.55 -3.09 2.56
CA VAL A 203 -42.42 -2.38 3.82
C VAL A 203 -43.77 -1.88 4.27
N THR A 204 -44.23 -2.32 5.42
CA THR A 204 -45.51 -1.92 6.02
C THR A 204 -45.34 -1.23 7.36
N ASN A 205 -44.19 -1.38 7.99
CA ASN A 205 -43.83 -0.83 9.31
C ASN A 205 -44.84 -1.22 10.43
N ASP A 206 -45.47 -2.39 10.31
CA ASP A 206 -46.42 -2.91 11.30
C ASP A 206 -45.91 -4.17 12.03
N GLY A 207 -44.66 -4.57 11.80
CA GLY A 207 -44.03 -5.66 12.55
C GLY A 207 -43.96 -5.39 14.08
N PRO A 208 -43.91 -6.43 14.93
CA PRO A 208 -44.00 -6.29 16.38
C PRO A 208 -42.82 -5.58 17.01
N ILE A 209 -41.62 -5.70 16.44
CA ILE A 209 -40.43 -5.00 16.89
C ILE A 209 -40.12 -3.90 15.90
N LYS A 210 -40.39 -2.65 16.25
CA LYS A 210 -40.15 -1.48 15.39
C LYS A 210 -38.65 -1.20 15.30
N VAL A 211 -38.25 -0.56 14.19
CA VAL A 211 -36.86 -0.14 13.94
C VAL A 211 -36.80 1.37 13.79
N SER A 212 -35.70 1.97 14.23
CA SER A 212 -35.41 3.38 14.05
C SER A 212 -33.92 3.61 13.85
N VAL A 213 -33.55 4.56 12.96
CA VAL A 213 -32.17 4.92 12.65
C VAL A 213 -31.96 6.40 12.96
N GLU A 214 -31.13 6.71 13.97
CA GLU A 214 -30.77 8.10 14.27
C GLU A 214 -30.00 8.72 13.10
N LYS A 215 -30.31 9.97 12.73
CA LYS A 215 -29.70 10.69 11.58
C LYS A 215 -28.19 10.80 11.66
N ASP A 216 -27.66 10.96 12.87
CA ASP A 216 -26.22 11.12 13.08
C ASP A 216 -25.49 9.79 13.21
N SER A 217 -26.21 8.68 13.27
CA SER A 217 -25.61 7.34 13.27
C SER A 217 -24.98 6.97 11.92
N CYS A 218 -24.27 5.86 11.87
CA CYS A 218 -23.72 5.37 10.61
C CYS A 218 -24.68 4.49 9.81
N GLY A 219 -25.93 4.28 10.23
CA GLY A 219 -26.93 3.50 9.52
C GLY A 219 -27.33 4.17 8.20
N ILE A 220 -27.36 3.38 7.11
CA ILE A 220 -27.83 3.82 5.81
C ILE A 220 -29.23 3.26 5.55
N ALA A 221 -29.34 1.94 5.64
CA ALA A 221 -30.60 1.22 5.51
C ALA A 221 -30.67 0.16 6.59
N TYR A 222 -31.83 0.02 7.23
CA TYR A 222 -32.05 -1.00 8.26
C TYR A 222 -33.41 -1.64 8.09
N TYR A 223 -33.40 -2.92 7.80
CA TYR A 223 -34.61 -3.75 7.68
C TYR A 223 -34.69 -4.71 8.86
N GLY A 224 -35.90 -4.84 9.43
CA GLY A 224 -36.18 -5.74 10.54
C GLY A 224 -37.46 -6.56 10.30
N LEU A 225 -37.35 -7.87 10.45
CA LEU A 225 -38.49 -8.79 10.26
C LEU A 225 -38.54 -9.84 11.38
N THR A 226 -39.74 -10.08 11.92
CA THR A 226 -39.93 -11.12 12.95
C THR A 226 -40.53 -12.40 12.28
N ILE A 227 -39.91 -13.55 12.60
CA ILE A 227 -40.37 -14.86 12.14
C ILE A 227 -40.57 -15.76 13.34
N ASP A 228 -41.75 -16.35 13.48
CA ASP A 228 -42.16 -17.26 14.54
C ASP A 228 -42.23 -18.72 14.04
N GLY A 229 -42.11 -19.69 14.94
CA GLY A 229 -42.17 -21.10 14.62
C GLY A 229 -40.89 -21.64 13.96
N VAL A 230 -39.76 -21.07 14.31
CA VAL A 230 -38.44 -21.61 13.91
C VAL A 230 -37.98 -22.70 14.91
N SER A 231 -37.19 -23.64 14.44
CA SER A 231 -36.50 -24.64 15.24
C SER A 231 -35.04 -24.64 14.91
N VAL A 232 -34.22 -24.51 15.93
CA VAL A 232 -32.76 -24.53 15.78
C VAL A 232 -32.30 -25.99 15.73
N SER A 233 -31.67 -26.38 14.64
CA SER A 233 -31.19 -27.72 14.39
C SER A 233 -29.80 -27.70 13.77
N GLU A 234 -29.23 -28.87 13.55
CA GLU A 234 -28.05 -29.02 12.71
C GLU A 234 -28.34 -28.61 11.26
N SER A 235 -27.44 -27.90 10.64
CA SER A 235 -27.57 -27.45 9.25
C SER A 235 -27.51 -28.64 8.26
N PRO A 236 -28.22 -28.60 7.15
CA PRO A 236 -28.11 -29.60 6.09
C PRO A 236 -26.66 -29.72 5.58
N SER A 237 -26.26 -30.93 5.17
CA SER A 237 -24.91 -31.23 4.71
C SER A 237 -24.43 -30.29 3.59
N TRP A 238 -25.28 -29.99 2.62
CA TRP A 238 -24.96 -29.11 1.52
C TRP A 238 -24.63 -27.67 1.95
N MET A 239 -25.27 -27.15 3.02
CA MET A 239 -25.00 -25.83 3.58
C MET A 239 -23.69 -25.82 4.38
N ARG A 240 -23.48 -26.84 5.21
CA ARG A 240 -22.24 -27.04 5.97
C ARG A 240 -21.03 -27.13 5.05
N GLU A 241 -21.09 -27.98 4.03
CA GLU A 241 -19.98 -28.15 3.08
C GLU A 241 -19.63 -26.83 2.37
N ARG A 242 -20.61 -26.01 1.99
CA ARG A 242 -20.37 -24.71 1.37
C ARG A 242 -19.74 -23.70 2.33
N LEU A 243 -20.22 -23.63 3.56
CA LEU A 243 -19.63 -22.77 4.58
C LEU A 243 -18.20 -23.16 4.88
N GLU A 244 -17.95 -24.46 5.09
CA GLU A 244 -16.63 -25.01 5.36
C GLU A 244 -15.67 -24.77 4.18
N SER A 245 -16.12 -24.95 2.93
CA SER A 245 -15.31 -24.68 1.73
C SER A 245 -14.92 -23.22 1.60
N ALA A 246 -15.76 -22.31 2.10
CA ALA A 246 -15.49 -20.89 2.15
C ALA A 246 -14.76 -20.44 3.45
N GLY A 247 -14.33 -21.39 4.28
CA GLY A 247 -13.53 -21.13 5.50
C GLY A 247 -14.32 -20.80 6.76
N LEU A 248 -15.66 -21.01 6.77
CA LEU A 248 -16.50 -20.80 7.95
C LEU A 248 -16.96 -22.13 8.56
N ASN A 249 -16.82 -22.25 9.86
CA ASN A 249 -17.33 -23.41 10.59
C ASN A 249 -18.84 -23.34 10.77
N SER A 250 -19.55 -24.40 10.41
CA SER A 250 -20.97 -24.54 10.67
C SER A 250 -21.28 -24.58 12.19
N LYS A 251 -22.39 -23.95 12.60
CA LYS A 251 -22.82 -23.89 13.99
C LYS A 251 -24.21 -24.51 14.17
N ASN A 252 -25.23 -23.87 13.67
CA ASN A 252 -26.60 -24.33 13.66
C ASN A 252 -27.38 -23.75 12.48
N SER A 253 -28.53 -24.29 12.17
CA SER A 253 -29.32 -23.95 10.98
C SER A 253 -29.62 -22.45 10.84
N ILE A 254 -29.88 -21.72 11.91
CA ILE A 254 -30.23 -20.31 11.87
C ILE A 254 -29.00 -19.43 11.68
N VAL A 255 -27.94 -19.68 12.43
CA VAL A 255 -26.66 -18.95 12.29
C VAL A 255 -26.04 -19.22 10.92
N ASP A 256 -26.13 -20.43 10.43
CA ASP A 256 -25.56 -20.84 9.15
C ASP A 256 -26.35 -20.25 7.96
N ILE A 257 -27.68 -20.06 8.07
CA ILE A 257 -28.45 -19.29 7.07
C ILE A 257 -27.90 -17.85 6.97
N SER A 258 -27.66 -17.18 8.11
CA SER A 258 -27.09 -15.84 8.13
C SER A 258 -25.71 -15.81 7.43
N ASN A 259 -24.81 -16.70 7.79
CA ASN A 259 -23.48 -16.83 7.21
C ASN A 259 -23.55 -17.21 5.71
N TYR A 260 -24.47 -18.10 5.33
CA TYR A 260 -24.65 -18.50 3.94
C TYR A 260 -25.05 -17.32 3.07
N VAL A 261 -26.03 -16.52 3.48
CA VAL A 261 -26.47 -15.35 2.71
C VAL A 261 -25.40 -14.26 2.66
N MET A 262 -24.64 -14.09 3.74
CA MET A 262 -23.48 -13.20 3.72
C MET A 262 -22.44 -13.61 2.67
N LEU A 263 -22.12 -14.91 2.56
CA LEU A 263 -21.18 -15.42 1.57
C LEU A 263 -21.76 -15.47 0.15
N ASP A 264 -23.07 -15.66 0.03
CA ASP A 264 -23.75 -15.78 -1.25
C ASP A 264 -23.90 -14.40 -1.93
N LEU A 265 -24.45 -13.40 -1.24
CA LEU A 265 -24.72 -12.06 -1.78
C LEU A 265 -23.63 -11.03 -1.44
N GLY A 266 -22.75 -11.33 -0.48
CA GLY A 266 -21.73 -10.38 0.01
C GLY A 266 -22.26 -9.38 1.03
N LEU A 267 -23.50 -9.56 1.52
CA LEU A 267 -24.16 -8.66 2.46
C LEU A 267 -24.31 -9.31 3.84
N PRO A 268 -23.53 -8.92 4.85
CA PRO A 268 -23.69 -9.44 6.20
C PRO A 268 -25.05 -9.04 6.79
N ASN A 269 -25.59 -9.92 7.60
CA ASN A 269 -26.87 -9.76 8.27
C ASN A 269 -26.76 -10.34 9.70
N HIS A 270 -27.77 -10.10 10.53
CA HIS A 270 -27.78 -10.64 11.89
C HIS A 270 -29.16 -11.20 12.23
N ILE A 271 -29.19 -12.31 12.97
CA ILE A 271 -30.42 -12.96 13.42
C ILE A 271 -30.38 -13.04 14.93
N PHE A 272 -31.33 -12.35 15.57
CA PHE A 272 -31.52 -12.34 17.01
C PHE A 272 -32.54 -13.36 17.46
N ASP A 273 -32.42 -13.79 18.69
CA ASP A 273 -33.54 -14.38 19.42
C ASP A 273 -34.53 -13.25 19.78
N ALA A 274 -35.69 -13.25 19.14
CA ALA A 274 -36.68 -12.18 19.28
C ALA A 274 -37.22 -12.04 20.71
N ASP A 275 -37.28 -13.14 21.47
CA ASP A 275 -37.80 -13.14 22.85
C ASP A 275 -36.76 -12.53 23.84
N LYS A 276 -35.52 -12.38 23.43
CA LYS A 276 -34.46 -11.69 24.20
C LYS A 276 -34.42 -10.19 23.95
N ILE A 277 -35.07 -9.68 22.90
CA ILE A 277 -35.16 -8.24 22.60
C ILE A 277 -36.20 -7.59 23.51
N ARG A 278 -35.86 -6.45 24.10
CA ARG A 278 -36.76 -5.69 24.98
C ARG A 278 -37.20 -4.38 24.30
N GLY A 279 -38.48 -4.31 23.96
CA GLY A 279 -39.05 -3.15 23.27
C GLY A 279 -38.70 -3.11 21.79
N ASN A 280 -38.24 -1.95 21.33
CA ASN A 280 -37.92 -1.68 19.91
C ASN A 280 -36.42 -1.61 19.66
N ILE A 281 -36.03 -1.77 18.42
CA ILE A 281 -34.65 -1.65 17.97
C ILE A 281 -34.36 -0.22 17.55
N SER A 282 -33.23 0.32 18.01
CA SER A 282 -32.71 1.61 17.56
C SER A 282 -31.24 1.52 17.13
N VAL A 283 -30.93 2.15 16.00
CA VAL A 283 -29.55 2.38 15.57
C VAL A 283 -29.14 3.76 16.01
N ASN A 284 -28.24 3.86 16.96
CA ASN A 284 -27.91 5.12 17.62
C ASN A 284 -26.39 5.26 17.87
N LEU A 285 -25.96 6.50 18.04
CA LEU A 285 -24.62 6.79 18.55
C LEU A 285 -24.59 6.58 20.07
N LEU A 286 -23.58 5.85 20.52
CA LEU A 286 -23.34 5.70 21.94
C LEU A 286 -23.00 7.06 22.56
N LYS A 287 -23.69 7.45 23.66
CA LYS A 287 -23.49 8.74 24.34
C LYS A 287 -22.46 8.63 25.45
N ASP A 288 -22.52 7.52 26.20
CA ASP A 288 -21.63 7.24 27.32
C ASP A 288 -20.84 5.96 27.07
N PRO A 289 -19.58 5.86 27.56
CA PRO A 289 -18.80 4.64 27.37
C PRO A 289 -19.45 3.46 28.13
N CYS A 290 -19.44 2.28 27.53
CA CYS A 290 -19.93 1.07 28.15
C CYS A 290 -19.11 -0.16 27.81
N ASP A 291 -19.23 -1.19 28.61
CA ASP A 291 -18.65 -2.50 28.37
C ASP A 291 -19.67 -3.37 27.61
N PHE A 292 -19.22 -4.04 26.57
CA PHE A 292 -20.02 -4.89 25.69
C PHE A 292 -19.39 -6.29 25.59
N VAL A 293 -20.17 -7.33 25.82
CA VAL A 293 -19.73 -8.71 25.63
C VAL A 293 -20.21 -9.19 24.27
N SER A 294 -19.29 -9.45 23.37
CA SER A 294 -19.56 -9.87 22.00
C SER A 294 -19.73 -11.40 21.87
N LEU A 295 -20.20 -11.86 20.71
CA LEU A 295 -20.46 -13.28 20.40
C LEU A 295 -19.24 -14.22 20.50
N ASP A 296 -18.04 -13.67 20.59
CA ASP A 296 -16.78 -14.39 20.84
C ASP A 296 -16.41 -14.43 22.33
N ASP A 297 -17.34 -14.06 23.23
CA ASP A 297 -17.20 -13.98 24.69
C ASP A 297 -16.13 -12.97 25.17
N GLU A 298 -15.66 -12.10 24.29
CA GLU A 298 -14.69 -11.06 24.59
C GLU A 298 -15.39 -9.79 25.10
N LYS A 299 -14.82 -9.20 26.16
CA LYS A 299 -15.28 -7.93 26.72
C LYS A 299 -14.62 -6.76 26.00
N ARG A 300 -15.43 -5.89 25.38
CA ARG A 300 -14.98 -4.74 24.59
C ARG A 300 -15.46 -3.44 25.21
N HIS A 301 -14.57 -2.45 25.26
CA HIS A 301 -14.89 -1.12 25.75
C HIS A 301 -15.32 -0.21 24.60
N LEU A 302 -16.60 0.16 24.57
CA LEU A 302 -17.18 1.05 23.59
C LEU A 302 -17.07 2.50 24.07
N LEU A 303 -16.90 3.42 23.12
CA LEU A 303 -16.72 4.84 23.38
C LEU A 303 -17.88 5.67 22.82
N PRO A 304 -18.11 6.89 23.35
CA PRO A 304 -19.05 7.83 22.74
C PRO A 304 -18.72 8.07 21.26
N GLY A 305 -19.76 8.01 20.42
CA GLY A 305 -19.63 8.13 18.96
C GLY A 305 -19.51 6.79 18.22
N ASP A 306 -19.35 5.65 18.91
CA ASP A 306 -19.57 4.34 18.27
C ASP A 306 -21.05 4.18 17.92
N THR A 307 -21.33 3.67 16.74
CA THR A 307 -22.70 3.30 16.38
C THR A 307 -23.02 1.90 16.87
N VAL A 308 -24.13 1.75 17.54
CA VAL A 308 -24.64 0.49 18.06
C VAL A 308 -26.09 0.27 17.63
N VAL A 309 -26.47 -1.00 17.51
CA VAL A 309 -27.86 -1.42 17.46
C VAL A 309 -28.27 -1.74 18.91
N SER A 310 -29.29 -1.08 19.42
CA SER A 310 -29.71 -1.17 20.83
C SER A 310 -31.19 -1.49 20.95
N ASP A 311 -31.55 -2.11 22.05
CA ASP A 311 -32.91 -2.15 22.55
C ASP A 311 -33.08 -1.23 23.78
N GLU A 312 -34.16 -1.36 24.53
CA GLU A 312 -34.42 -0.57 25.76
C GLU A 312 -33.46 -0.89 26.90
N THR A 313 -32.70 -1.99 26.83
CA THR A 313 -31.75 -2.42 27.87
C THR A 313 -30.32 -2.00 27.58
N GLY A 314 -29.99 -1.71 26.29
CA GLY A 314 -28.66 -1.27 25.89
C GLY A 314 -28.20 -1.86 24.55
N PRO A 315 -26.90 -1.80 24.26
CA PRO A 315 -26.34 -2.27 23.00
C PRO A 315 -26.47 -3.79 22.82
N LEU A 316 -26.99 -4.20 21.66
CA LEU A 316 -27.12 -5.59 21.21
C LEU A 316 -26.08 -5.94 20.14
N VAL A 317 -25.66 -4.96 19.31
CA VAL A 317 -24.68 -5.16 18.21
C VAL A 317 -23.78 -3.94 18.12
N ILE A 318 -22.49 -4.14 17.88
CA ILE A 318 -21.61 -3.09 17.38
C ILE A 318 -21.84 -3.01 15.86
N ALA A 319 -22.44 -1.93 15.40
CA ALA A 319 -22.94 -1.79 14.02
C ALA A 319 -21.89 -2.17 12.96
N GLY A 320 -22.24 -3.14 12.12
CA GLY A 320 -21.39 -3.66 11.06
C GLY A 320 -20.15 -4.47 11.49
N LEU A 321 -19.96 -4.74 12.80
CA LEU A 321 -18.80 -5.48 13.30
C LEU A 321 -19.19 -6.85 13.88
N ILE A 322 -19.88 -6.87 14.99
CA ILE A 322 -20.17 -8.10 15.74
C ILE A 322 -21.40 -7.96 16.62
N GLY A 323 -22.18 -9.01 16.72
CA GLY A 323 -23.32 -9.12 17.64
C GLY A 323 -22.91 -9.35 19.10
N GLY A 324 -23.83 -9.08 20.03
CA GLY A 324 -23.68 -9.34 21.46
C GLY A 324 -24.15 -10.74 21.84
N ALA A 325 -23.54 -11.27 22.91
CA ALA A 325 -23.90 -12.58 23.46
C ALA A 325 -25.33 -12.61 24.05
N SER A 326 -25.84 -11.46 24.56
CA SER A 326 -27.11 -11.37 25.26
C SER A 326 -28.34 -11.68 24.40
N SER A 327 -28.31 -11.38 23.11
CA SER A 327 -29.42 -11.56 22.16
C SER A 327 -29.21 -12.69 21.16
N SER A 328 -28.20 -13.52 21.37
CA SER A 328 -27.82 -14.61 20.47
C SER A 328 -28.87 -15.74 20.43
N VAL A 329 -28.97 -16.35 19.25
CA VAL A 329 -29.79 -17.56 19.04
C VAL A 329 -29.23 -18.73 19.85
N SER A 330 -30.10 -19.48 20.51
CA SER A 330 -29.79 -20.66 21.28
C SER A 330 -30.64 -21.85 20.80
N GLU A 331 -30.41 -23.07 21.32
CA GLU A 331 -31.17 -24.26 20.94
C GLU A 331 -32.67 -24.15 21.22
N ASP A 332 -33.04 -23.35 22.24
CA ASP A 332 -34.45 -23.14 22.66
C ASP A 332 -35.13 -22.00 21.88
N THR A 333 -34.43 -21.31 20.96
CA THR A 333 -35.00 -20.19 20.20
C THR A 333 -36.09 -20.66 19.26
N SER A 334 -37.31 -20.13 19.41
CA SER A 334 -38.48 -20.44 18.58
C SER A 334 -38.96 -19.26 17.74
N LYS A 335 -38.52 -18.06 18.05
CA LYS A 335 -38.83 -16.82 17.35
C LYS A 335 -37.58 -16.02 17.07
N VAL A 336 -37.40 -15.55 15.86
CA VAL A 336 -36.23 -14.78 15.46
C VAL A 336 -36.63 -13.41 14.94
N PHE A 337 -35.74 -12.44 15.17
CA PHE A 337 -35.77 -11.15 14.52
C PHE A 337 -34.57 -11.07 13.56
N VAL A 338 -34.87 -10.90 12.28
CA VAL A 338 -33.88 -10.85 11.19
C VAL A 338 -33.55 -9.40 10.90
N GLU A 339 -32.27 -9.03 11.05
CA GLU A 339 -31.72 -7.74 10.68
C GLU A 339 -30.97 -7.87 9.35
N VAL A 340 -31.27 -6.98 8.40
CA VAL A 340 -30.45 -6.76 7.22
C VAL A 340 -30.21 -5.26 7.07
N ALA A 341 -28.97 -4.83 7.12
CA ALA A 341 -28.62 -3.41 7.17
C ALA A 341 -27.39 -3.08 6.34
N THR A 342 -27.23 -1.78 6.07
CA THR A 342 -25.97 -1.23 5.52
C THR A 342 -25.51 -0.03 6.31
N TRP A 343 -24.21 0.20 6.31
CA TRP A 343 -23.53 1.16 7.18
C TRP A 343 -22.58 2.06 6.42
N LYS A 344 -22.32 3.26 6.90
CA LYS A 344 -21.24 4.13 6.38
C LYS A 344 -19.90 3.44 6.56
N ALA A 345 -19.25 3.08 5.47
CA ALA A 345 -18.02 2.29 5.44
C ALA A 345 -16.88 2.89 6.28
N SER A 346 -16.75 4.22 6.29
CA SER A 346 -15.73 4.93 7.08
C SER A 346 -15.91 4.73 8.59
N SER A 347 -17.16 4.74 9.08
CA SER A 347 -17.46 4.54 10.51
C SER A 347 -17.14 3.10 10.93
N VAL A 348 -17.58 2.11 10.16
CA VAL A 348 -17.27 0.69 10.43
C VAL A 348 -15.75 0.48 10.47
N ARG A 349 -15.01 1.02 9.50
CA ARG A 349 -13.57 0.92 9.44
C ARG A 349 -12.87 1.55 10.66
N ASN A 350 -13.31 2.74 11.07
CA ASN A 350 -12.74 3.46 12.22
C ASN A 350 -12.94 2.68 13.51
N THR A 351 -14.17 2.21 13.78
CA THR A 351 -14.47 1.42 14.99
C THR A 351 -13.75 0.08 14.96
N SER A 352 -13.71 -0.63 13.81
CA SER A 352 -12.97 -1.89 13.62
C SER A 352 -11.47 -1.71 13.92
N THR A 353 -10.85 -0.66 13.38
CA THR A 353 -9.42 -0.37 13.59
C THR A 353 -9.11 -0.04 15.04
N ARG A 354 -9.94 0.80 15.69
CA ARG A 354 -9.76 1.18 17.08
C ARG A 354 -9.89 -0.01 18.04
N LEU A 355 -10.87 -0.88 17.81
CA LEU A 355 -11.07 -2.08 18.63
C LEU A 355 -10.10 -3.22 18.27
N GLY A 356 -9.32 -3.11 17.21
CA GLY A 356 -8.49 -4.19 16.68
C GLY A 356 -9.31 -5.41 16.24
N LEU A 357 -10.60 -5.21 15.91
CA LEU A 357 -11.56 -6.27 15.59
C LEU A 357 -11.86 -6.30 14.10
N ARG A 358 -11.38 -7.33 13.43
CA ARG A 358 -11.62 -7.54 12.01
C ARG A 358 -12.43 -8.82 11.78
N THR A 359 -13.71 -8.67 11.51
CA THR A 359 -14.67 -9.77 11.26
C THR A 359 -14.99 -9.86 9.77
N ASP A 360 -15.60 -10.97 9.34
CA ASP A 360 -16.15 -11.12 8.00
C ASP A 360 -17.19 -10.04 7.65
N SER A 361 -17.98 -9.62 8.63
CA SER A 361 -18.93 -8.51 8.50
C SER A 361 -18.19 -7.19 8.28
N SER A 362 -17.24 -6.83 9.14
CA SER A 362 -16.51 -5.56 9.03
C SER A 362 -15.72 -5.45 7.73
N GLN A 363 -15.10 -6.55 7.26
CA GLN A 363 -14.38 -6.60 6.00
C GLN A 363 -15.26 -6.27 4.79
N ARG A 364 -16.55 -6.65 4.83
CA ARG A 364 -17.54 -6.37 3.79
C ARG A 364 -18.11 -4.97 3.94
N PHE A 365 -18.59 -4.59 5.11
CA PHE A 365 -19.21 -3.28 5.34
C PHE A 365 -18.26 -2.10 5.13
N GLU A 366 -16.96 -2.26 5.35
CA GLU A 366 -15.96 -1.22 5.03
C GLU A 366 -15.81 -0.94 3.52
N LYS A 367 -16.51 -1.68 2.64
CA LYS A 367 -16.41 -1.56 1.17
C LYS A 367 -17.54 -0.74 0.53
N SER A 368 -18.43 -0.14 1.29
CA SER A 368 -19.60 0.62 0.77
C SER A 368 -20.61 -0.28 0.05
N LEU A 369 -21.12 -1.26 0.77
CA LEU A 369 -22.15 -2.19 0.23
C LEU A 369 -23.40 -1.43 -0.20
N ASP A 370 -24.07 -1.95 -1.22
CA ASP A 370 -25.28 -1.38 -1.80
C ASP A 370 -26.50 -1.61 -0.89
N PRO A 371 -27.18 -0.55 -0.41
CA PRO A 371 -28.37 -0.68 0.42
C PRO A 371 -29.58 -1.30 -0.31
N GLN A 372 -29.64 -1.24 -1.63
CA GLN A 372 -30.73 -1.85 -2.42
C GLN A 372 -30.67 -3.38 -2.43
N LEU A 373 -29.52 -3.99 -2.10
CA LEU A 373 -29.38 -5.45 -1.97
C LEU A 373 -30.00 -6.01 -0.69
N CYS A 374 -30.34 -5.17 0.30
CA CYS A 374 -30.89 -5.63 1.58
C CYS A 374 -32.17 -6.45 1.40
N ILE A 375 -33.08 -6.05 0.51
CA ILE A 375 -34.33 -6.77 0.23
C ILE A 375 -34.05 -8.15 -0.37
N GLN A 376 -33.07 -8.26 -1.27
CA GLN A 376 -32.68 -9.55 -1.86
C GLN A 376 -32.10 -10.51 -0.82
N ALA A 377 -31.23 -9.99 0.07
CA ALA A 377 -30.68 -10.77 1.17
C ALA A 377 -31.77 -11.26 2.13
N LEU A 378 -32.70 -10.37 2.52
CA LEU A 378 -33.81 -10.71 3.39
C LEU A 378 -34.72 -11.77 2.76
N ALA A 379 -35.08 -11.63 1.48
CA ALA A 379 -35.88 -12.62 0.77
C ALA A 379 -35.20 -13.99 0.72
N LYS A 380 -33.88 -14.06 0.53
CA LYS A 380 -33.14 -15.32 0.57
C LYS A 380 -33.07 -15.92 1.97
N ILE A 381 -32.95 -15.12 3.02
CA ILE A 381 -33.03 -15.61 4.41
C ILE A 381 -34.39 -16.23 4.68
N ILE A 382 -35.46 -15.56 4.29
CA ILE A 382 -36.85 -16.06 4.46
C ILE A 382 -37.01 -17.38 3.70
N ASP A 383 -36.59 -17.47 2.44
CA ASP A 383 -36.65 -18.70 1.64
C ASP A 383 -35.94 -19.87 2.31
N LEU A 384 -34.72 -19.64 2.82
CA LEU A 384 -33.95 -20.64 3.52
C LEU A 384 -34.59 -21.05 4.86
N ILE A 385 -35.07 -20.08 5.67
CA ILE A 385 -35.77 -20.38 6.91
C ILE A 385 -37.05 -21.22 6.61
N LYS A 386 -37.87 -20.84 5.64
CA LYS A 386 -39.07 -21.60 5.24
C LYS A 386 -38.76 -23.00 4.73
N LYS A 387 -37.65 -23.19 4.01
CA LYS A 387 -37.19 -24.51 3.55
C LYS A 387 -36.81 -25.45 4.70
N LEU A 388 -36.13 -24.88 5.73
CA LEU A 388 -35.71 -25.67 6.89
C LEU A 388 -36.79 -25.77 7.98
N ASN A 389 -37.68 -24.79 8.05
CA ASN A 389 -38.80 -24.69 8.99
C ASN A 389 -40.09 -24.38 8.24
N PRO A 390 -40.76 -25.38 7.58
CA PRO A 390 -41.95 -25.16 6.71
C PRO A 390 -43.11 -24.51 7.46
N ASP A 391 -43.23 -24.72 8.75
CA ASP A 391 -44.33 -24.21 9.59
C ASP A 391 -44.07 -22.79 10.10
N SER A 392 -42.90 -22.23 9.84
CA SER A 392 -42.53 -20.88 10.25
C SER A 392 -43.37 -19.80 9.59
N LYS A 393 -43.68 -18.73 10.32
CA LYS A 393 -44.56 -17.64 9.86
C LYS A 393 -43.97 -16.28 10.12
N ILE A 394 -44.08 -15.38 9.17
CA ILE A 394 -43.78 -13.98 9.36
C ILE A 394 -44.84 -13.39 10.29
N VAL A 395 -44.44 -12.67 11.31
CA VAL A 395 -45.32 -12.03 12.29
C VAL A 395 -45.33 -10.52 12.04
N GLY A 396 -46.50 -9.99 11.64
CA GLY A 396 -46.63 -8.60 11.20
C GLY A 396 -45.96 -8.36 9.86
N GLY A 397 -45.53 -7.13 9.60
CA GLY A 397 -44.89 -6.76 8.35
C GLY A 397 -43.41 -6.43 8.49
N LEU A 398 -42.80 -6.13 7.35
CA LEU A 398 -41.41 -5.69 7.26
C LEU A 398 -41.29 -4.26 7.76
N ASN A 399 -40.44 -4.05 8.73
CA ASN A 399 -40.07 -2.73 9.23
C ASN A 399 -38.81 -2.21 8.49
N TYR A 400 -38.83 -0.94 8.18
CA TYR A 400 -37.69 -0.22 7.55
C TYR A 400 -37.54 1.17 8.14
N ASP A 401 -36.28 1.55 8.35
CA ASP A 401 -35.89 2.94 8.56
C ASP A 401 -34.50 3.18 7.95
N GLY A 402 -34.22 4.41 7.55
CA GLY A 402 -32.97 4.81 6.92
C GLY A 402 -33.16 5.87 5.83
N VAL A 403 -32.26 5.90 4.88
CA VAL A 403 -32.36 6.81 3.73
C VAL A 403 -33.51 6.37 2.81
N ASP A 404 -34.17 7.34 2.19
CA ASP A 404 -35.20 7.04 1.18
C ASP A 404 -34.51 6.46 -0.07
N LEU A 405 -34.63 5.15 -0.26
CA LEU A 405 -33.99 4.45 -1.38
C LEU A 405 -34.54 4.85 -2.75
N ASP A 406 -35.81 5.30 -2.80
CA ASP A 406 -36.45 5.77 -4.04
C ASP A 406 -35.89 7.13 -4.48
N LEU A 407 -35.24 7.87 -3.57
CA LEU A 407 -34.54 9.12 -3.86
C LEU A 407 -33.06 8.94 -4.27
N ILE A 408 -32.54 7.73 -4.23
CA ILE A 408 -31.20 7.45 -4.77
C ILE A 408 -31.27 7.52 -6.29
N ASN A 409 -30.74 8.60 -6.85
CA ASN A 409 -30.71 8.78 -8.29
C ASN A 409 -29.87 7.69 -8.95
N GLU A 410 -30.39 7.14 -10.04
CA GLU A 410 -29.62 6.27 -10.91
C GLU A 410 -28.40 7.01 -11.45
N LEU A 411 -27.21 6.43 -11.31
CA LEU A 411 -26.01 6.97 -11.92
C LEU A 411 -26.04 6.71 -13.43
N LYS A 412 -26.06 7.79 -14.21
CA LYS A 412 -26.08 7.75 -15.67
C LYS A 412 -24.84 8.43 -16.23
N ILE A 413 -24.12 7.73 -17.09
CA ILE A 413 -22.89 8.24 -17.70
C ILE A 413 -23.05 8.24 -19.22
N THR A 414 -22.79 9.38 -19.84
CA THR A 414 -22.85 9.53 -21.30
C THR A 414 -21.48 9.24 -21.92
N THR A 415 -21.45 8.42 -22.96
CA THR A 415 -20.28 8.11 -23.77
C THR A 415 -20.67 7.87 -25.23
N SER A 416 -19.76 7.36 -26.06
CA SER A 416 -20.06 6.90 -27.43
C SER A 416 -19.24 5.67 -27.79
N PHE A 417 -19.81 4.82 -28.65
CA PHE A 417 -19.09 3.65 -29.15
C PHE A 417 -17.75 4.01 -29.83
N SER A 418 -17.75 5.12 -30.58
CA SER A 418 -16.53 5.63 -31.20
C SER A 418 -15.46 6.07 -30.20
N LYS A 419 -15.87 6.66 -29.08
CA LYS A 419 -14.95 7.07 -28.00
C LYS A 419 -14.33 5.85 -27.31
N ILE A 420 -15.14 4.85 -26.98
CA ILE A 420 -14.69 3.59 -26.38
C ILE A 420 -13.64 2.94 -27.29
N ASN A 421 -13.98 2.74 -28.55
CA ASN A 421 -13.08 2.14 -29.54
C ASN A 421 -11.78 2.95 -29.70
N LYS A 422 -11.89 4.28 -29.74
CA LYS A 422 -10.73 5.18 -29.88
C LYS A 422 -9.75 5.07 -28.70
N VAL A 423 -10.29 5.01 -27.46
CA VAL A 423 -9.45 4.93 -26.24
C VAL A 423 -8.78 3.56 -26.13
N LEU A 424 -9.53 2.48 -26.38
CA LEU A 424 -9.01 1.11 -26.35
C LEU A 424 -8.12 0.77 -27.54
N GLY A 425 -8.19 1.54 -28.63
CA GLY A 425 -7.50 1.22 -29.88
C GLY A 425 -8.11 0.03 -30.62
N THR A 426 -9.43 -0.13 -30.52
CA THR A 426 -10.19 -1.26 -31.07
C THR A 426 -11.20 -0.80 -32.13
N ASN A 427 -11.87 -1.77 -32.78
CA ASN A 427 -12.96 -1.54 -33.74
C ASN A 427 -14.11 -2.51 -33.45
N PHE A 428 -14.55 -2.56 -32.18
CA PHE A 428 -15.69 -3.37 -31.79
C PHE A 428 -16.98 -2.78 -32.37
N ASP A 429 -17.90 -3.65 -32.77
CA ASP A 429 -19.24 -3.24 -33.16
C ASP A 429 -20.05 -2.81 -31.92
N ASP A 430 -21.12 -2.04 -32.17
CA ASP A 430 -21.97 -1.46 -31.14
C ASP A 430 -22.68 -2.57 -30.33
N GLU A 431 -23.01 -3.67 -30.98
CA GLU A 431 -23.68 -4.82 -30.35
C GLU A 431 -22.78 -5.52 -29.35
N LYS A 432 -21.50 -5.74 -29.69
CA LYS A 432 -20.51 -6.35 -28.78
C LYS A 432 -20.33 -5.50 -27.51
N ILE A 433 -20.17 -4.19 -27.66
CA ILE A 433 -20.01 -3.27 -26.53
C ILE A 433 -21.28 -3.31 -25.64
N SER A 434 -22.47 -3.25 -26.27
CA SER A 434 -23.74 -3.29 -25.55
C SER A 434 -23.94 -4.63 -24.81
N ASN A 435 -23.55 -5.75 -25.42
CA ASN A 435 -23.64 -7.08 -24.81
C ASN A 435 -22.72 -7.21 -23.59
N ILE A 436 -21.51 -6.66 -23.64
CA ILE A 436 -20.61 -6.64 -22.48
C ILE A 436 -21.24 -5.84 -21.34
N PHE A 437 -21.74 -4.63 -21.59
CA PHE A 437 -22.41 -3.84 -20.57
C PHE A 437 -23.60 -4.62 -19.96
N SER A 438 -24.44 -5.20 -20.81
CA SER A 438 -25.64 -5.95 -20.37
C SER A 438 -25.25 -7.16 -19.52
N SER A 439 -24.19 -7.91 -19.87
CA SER A 439 -23.72 -9.08 -19.12
C SER A 439 -23.22 -8.70 -17.71
N LEU A 440 -22.74 -7.48 -17.53
CA LEU A 440 -22.32 -6.92 -16.25
C LEU A 440 -23.47 -6.23 -15.48
N GLY A 441 -24.67 -6.19 -16.05
CA GLY A 441 -25.87 -5.61 -15.42
C GLY A 441 -26.08 -4.12 -15.69
N PHE A 442 -25.32 -3.49 -16.61
CA PHE A 442 -25.57 -2.12 -17.05
C PHE A 442 -26.72 -2.10 -18.08
N SER A 443 -27.45 -1.01 -18.14
CA SER A 443 -28.41 -0.75 -19.21
C SER A 443 -27.87 0.32 -20.16
N VAL A 444 -28.06 0.11 -21.47
CA VAL A 444 -27.55 1.02 -22.51
C VAL A 444 -28.73 1.62 -23.25
N ASN A 445 -28.88 2.95 -23.20
CA ASN A 445 -29.90 3.72 -23.90
C ASN A 445 -29.23 4.50 -25.05
N THR A 446 -29.79 4.38 -26.27
CA THR A 446 -29.35 5.21 -27.40
C THR A 446 -29.88 6.63 -27.24
N MET A 447 -29.03 7.61 -27.55
CA MET A 447 -29.37 9.02 -27.49
C MET A 447 -29.72 9.55 -28.89
N GLU A 448 -30.46 10.67 -28.95
CA GLU A 448 -30.79 11.35 -30.23
C GLU A 448 -29.52 11.79 -31.00
N THR A 449 -28.47 12.10 -30.31
CA THR A 449 -27.15 12.38 -30.92
C THR A 449 -26.54 11.09 -31.46
N ALA A 450 -26.35 11.03 -32.76
CA ALA A 450 -25.88 9.83 -33.45
C ALA A 450 -24.58 9.29 -32.87
N GLY A 451 -24.59 8.02 -32.46
CA GLY A 451 -23.43 7.31 -31.90
C GLY A 451 -23.15 7.60 -30.42
N CYS A 452 -23.95 8.45 -29.73
CA CYS A 452 -23.89 8.64 -28.28
C CYS A 452 -24.84 7.66 -27.56
N ILE A 453 -24.40 7.19 -26.40
CA ILE A 453 -25.16 6.32 -25.52
C ILE A 453 -25.16 6.86 -24.10
N GLU A 454 -26.27 6.65 -23.40
CA GLU A 454 -26.37 6.82 -21.95
C GLU A 454 -26.31 5.42 -21.32
N VAL A 455 -25.32 5.21 -20.48
CA VAL A 455 -25.16 3.96 -19.74
C VAL A 455 -25.66 4.16 -18.32
N VAL A 456 -26.67 3.37 -17.92
CA VAL A 456 -27.21 3.35 -16.57
C VAL A 456 -26.38 2.35 -15.76
N VAL A 457 -25.76 2.84 -14.69
CA VAL A 457 -24.90 2.04 -13.81
C VAL A 457 -25.78 1.32 -12.79
N PRO A 458 -25.64 -0.02 -12.63
CA PRO A 458 -26.40 -0.74 -11.61
C PRO A 458 -25.98 -0.30 -10.20
N SER A 459 -26.93 -0.30 -9.26
CA SER A 459 -26.75 0.21 -7.90
C SER A 459 -25.53 -0.38 -7.18
N PHE A 460 -25.30 -1.68 -7.33
CA PHE A 460 -24.18 -2.40 -6.72
C PHE A 460 -22.79 -2.04 -7.28
N ARG A 461 -22.73 -1.30 -8.41
CA ARG A 461 -21.49 -0.74 -8.99
C ARG A 461 -21.39 0.77 -8.74
N ALA A 462 -22.50 1.43 -8.43
CA ALA A 462 -22.57 2.89 -8.25
C ALA A 462 -22.09 3.38 -6.88
N THR A 463 -21.84 2.51 -5.91
CA THR A 463 -21.50 2.90 -4.54
C THR A 463 -20.05 3.32 -4.36
N LYS A 464 -19.12 2.86 -5.22
CA LYS A 464 -17.69 3.13 -5.07
C LYS A 464 -16.84 2.88 -6.32
N ASP A 465 -17.39 2.26 -7.34
CA ASP A 465 -16.60 1.61 -8.39
C ASP A 465 -16.68 2.37 -9.71
N ILE A 466 -17.87 2.59 -10.22
CA ILE A 466 -18.09 3.31 -11.47
C ILE A 466 -18.52 4.74 -11.18
N GLU A 467 -17.70 5.71 -11.58
CA GLU A 467 -17.97 7.14 -11.35
C GLU A 467 -17.95 7.97 -12.64
N CYS A 468 -17.21 7.52 -13.65
CA CYS A 468 -16.97 8.30 -14.86
C CYS A 468 -16.87 7.46 -16.14
N GLU A 469 -16.73 8.13 -17.29
CA GLU A 469 -16.61 7.51 -18.61
C GLU A 469 -15.41 6.55 -18.70
N ALA A 470 -14.31 6.86 -18.03
CA ALA A 470 -13.11 6.02 -18.07
C ALA A 470 -13.36 4.64 -17.46
N ASP A 471 -14.18 4.58 -16.39
CA ASP A 471 -14.52 3.31 -15.73
C ASP A 471 -15.37 2.43 -16.65
N LEU A 472 -16.28 3.04 -17.43
CA LEU A 472 -17.06 2.29 -18.44
C LEU A 472 -16.16 1.72 -19.56
N ILE A 473 -15.16 2.48 -19.99
CA ILE A 473 -14.21 2.02 -21.00
C ILE A 473 -13.35 0.87 -20.46
N GLU A 474 -12.97 0.93 -19.17
CA GLU A 474 -12.27 -0.15 -18.49
C GLU A 474 -13.06 -1.44 -18.49
N GLU A 475 -14.37 -1.39 -18.22
CA GLU A 475 -15.25 -2.56 -18.25
C GLU A 475 -15.19 -3.30 -19.59
N ILE A 476 -15.24 -2.57 -20.70
CA ILE A 476 -15.14 -3.16 -22.04
C ILE A 476 -13.74 -3.76 -22.27
N GLY A 477 -12.68 -3.05 -21.84
CA GLY A 477 -11.30 -3.49 -21.99
C GLY A 477 -10.99 -4.76 -21.19
N ARG A 478 -11.38 -4.82 -19.93
CA ARG A 478 -11.09 -5.95 -19.04
C ARG A 478 -11.85 -7.23 -19.41
N ILE A 479 -13.15 -7.11 -19.79
CA ILE A 479 -13.93 -8.28 -20.21
C ILE A 479 -13.47 -8.82 -21.57
N THR A 480 -13.13 -7.93 -22.50
CA THR A 480 -12.52 -8.35 -23.76
C THR A 480 -11.15 -9.00 -23.56
N GLY A 481 -10.44 -8.58 -22.53
CA GLY A 481 -9.04 -8.95 -22.22
C GLY A 481 -8.04 -8.06 -22.97
N TYR A 482 -7.22 -7.33 -22.23
CA TYR A 482 -6.21 -6.43 -22.80
C TYR A 482 -5.20 -7.16 -23.68
N ASP A 483 -4.93 -8.44 -23.43
CA ASP A 483 -4.05 -9.27 -24.26
C ASP A 483 -4.60 -9.50 -25.68
N ASN A 484 -5.91 -9.32 -25.89
CA ASN A 484 -6.57 -9.44 -27.20
C ASN A 484 -6.56 -8.13 -28.00
N ILE A 485 -6.07 -7.03 -27.41
CA ILE A 485 -5.94 -5.74 -28.08
C ILE A 485 -4.58 -5.68 -28.77
N GLN A 486 -4.60 -5.45 -30.09
CA GLN A 486 -3.38 -5.38 -30.88
C GLN A 486 -2.53 -4.18 -30.48
N ALA A 487 -1.30 -4.43 -30.07
CA ALA A 487 -0.36 -3.36 -29.77
C ALA A 487 0.05 -2.60 -31.06
N VAL A 488 -0.15 -1.29 -31.07
CA VAL A 488 0.24 -0.41 -32.15
C VAL A 488 1.27 0.58 -31.66
N ALA A 489 2.42 0.65 -32.37
CA ALA A 489 3.44 1.63 -32.02
C ALA A 489 2.92 3.06 -32.21
N PRO A 490 3.06 3.95 -31.20
CA PRO A 490 2.64 5.33 -31.34
C PRO A 490 3.48 6.04 -32.40
N SER A 491 2.83 6.79 -33.29
CA SER A 491 3.48 7.68 -34.23
C SER A 491 3.41 9.12 -33.72
N SER A 492 4.57 9.72 -33.52
CA SER A 492 4.66 11.11 -33.12
C SER A 492 5.79 11.83 -33.83
N PRO A 493 5.65 13.12 -34.15
CA PRO A 493 6.74 13.92 -34.68
C PRO A 493 7.93 13.93 -33.74
N ILE A 494 9.13 13.84 -34.25
CA ILE A 494 10.37 13.94 -33.49
C ILE A 494 10.66 15.41 -33.23
N PHE A 495 10.63 15.85 -31.99
CA PHE A 495 11.04 17.18 -31.56
C PHE A 495 12.30 17.09 -30.69
N PRO A 496 13.22 18.05 -30.78
CA PRO A 496 14.32 18.14 -29.84
C PRO A 496 13.80 18.28 -28.42
N ALA A 497 14.30 17.44 -27.52
CA ALA A 497 13.90 17.49 -26.12
C ALA A 497 14.33 18.82 -25.48
N LYS A 498 13.36 19.60 -24.99
CA LYS A 498 13.63 20.84 -24.24
C LYS A 498 13.88 20.47 -22.77
N VAL A 499 15.15 20.43 -22.38
CA VAL A 499 15.52 20.26 -20.98
C VAL A 499 15.45 21.59 -20.28
N SER A 500 14.78 21.66 -19.11
CA SER A 500 14.72 22.90 -18.34
C SER A 500 16.12 23.36 -17.92
N PRO A 501 16.41 24.67 -17.91
CA PRO A 501 17.70 25.20 -17.46
C PRO A 501 18.07 24.71 -16.04
N PHE A 502 17.10 24.62 -15.13
CA PHE A 502 17.32 24.11 -13.78
C PHE A 502 17.74 22.62 -13.78
N LYS A 503 17.11 21.79 -14.58
CA LYS A 503 17.50 20.38 -14.73
C LYS A 503 18.92 20.21 -15.30
N ASN A 504 19.32 21.10 -16.20
CA ASN A 504 20.70 21.17 -16.70
C ASN A 504 21.69 21.60 -15.59
N LEU A 505 21.31 22.59 -14.78
CA LEU A 505 22.12 23.00 -13.61
C LEU A 505 22.34 21.82 -12.66
N LEU A 506 21.29 21.08 -12.31
CA LEU A 506 21.42 19.89 -11.43
C LEU A 506 22.32 18.82 -12.05
N ARG A 507 22.22 18.57 -13.35
CA ARG A 507 23.12 17.62 -14.06
C ARG A 507 24.57 18.07 -14.02
N GLN A 508 24.83 19.35 -14.28
CA GLN A 508 26.19 19.91 -14.24
C GLN A 508 26.76 19.86 -12.82
N THR A 509 25.94 20.14 -11.79
CA THR A 509 26.33 20.02 -10.39
C THR A 509 26.74 18.59 -10.05
N ARG A 510 25.92 17.58 -10.40
CA ARG A 510 26.25 16.16 -10.21
C ARG A 510 27.54 15.76 -10.93
N SER A 511 27.65 16.13 -12.19
CA SER A 511 28.83 15.83 -12.99
C SER A 511 30.10 16.41 -12.39
N PHE A 512 30.07 17.65 -11.91
CA PHE A 512 31.21 18.28 -11.25
C PHE A 512 31.56 17.57 -9.95
N LEU A 513 30.57 17.33 -9.08
CA LEU A 513 30.80 16.72 -7.76
C LEU A 513 31.33 15.28 -7.89
N SER A 514 30.78 14.51 -8.82
CA SER A 514 31.23 13.13 -9.02
C SER A 514 32.55 13.02 -9.76
N SER A 515 32.76 13.77 -10.85
CA SER A 515 33.91 13.58 -11.73
C SER A 515 35.10 14.45 -11.36
N SER A 516 34.89 15.71 -10.90
CA SER A 516 35.97 16.64 -10.59
C SER A 516 36.37 16.58 -9.10
N MET A 517 35.38 16.44 -8.21
CA MET A 517 35.64 16.34 -6.79
C MET A 517 35.82 14.89 -6.31
N GLY A 518 35.39 13.89 -7.10
CA GLY A 518 35.42 12.47 -6.71
C GLY A 518 34.48 12.14 -5.56
N ALA A 519 33.39 12.90 -5.41
CA ALA A 519 32.40 12.68 -4.36
C ALA A 519 31.34 11.65 -4.78
N PHE A 520 30.90 10.84 -3.83
CA PHE A 520 29.82 9.85 -4.05
C PHE A 520 28.47 10.47 -3.76
N GLU A 521 27.51 10.29 -4.69
CA GLU A 521 26.13 10.72 -4.47
C GLU A 521 25.43 9.75 -3.51
N VAL A 522 24.75 10.31 -2.51
CA VAL A 522 23.93 9.54 -1.58
C VAL A 522 22.49 10.04 -1.62
N TYR A 523 21.54 9.15 -1.33
CA TYR A 523 20.13 9.47 -1.20
C TYR A 523 19.68 9.17 0.22
N THR A 524 19.07 10.16 0.86
CA THR A 524 18.50 9.99 2.19
C THR A 524 17.00 10.16 2.19
N TYR A 525 16.34 9.60 3.19
CA TYR A 525 14.89 9.69 3.31
C TYR A 525 14.43 11.14 3.52
N PRO A 526 13.32 11.55 2.90
CA PRO A 526 12.75 12.88 3.13
C PRO A 526 12.03 12.97 4.49
N LEU A 527 11.73 11.84 5.12
CA LEU A 527 11.14 11.76 6.45
C LEU A 527 12.21 11.55 7.49
N VAL A 528 12.11 12.29 8.60
CA VAL A 528 13.11 12.29 9.69
C VAL A 528 12.42 12.29 11.05
N GLY A 529 13.13 11.81 12.07
CA GLY A 529 12.67 11.91 13.46
C GLY A 529 12.82 13.33 14.02
N GLY A 530 12.09 13.62 15.09
CA GLY A 530 12.11 14.93 15.77
C GLY A 530 13.41 15.27 16.52
N ASN A 531 14.29 14.30 16.71
CA ASN A 531 15.51 14.42 17.56
C ASN A 531 16.78 14.71 16.75
N GLY A 532 16.68 15.49 15.68
CA GLY A 532 17.86 15.92 14.92
C GLY A 532 18.73 16.88 15.71
N ASP A 533 20.08 16.76 15.57
CA ASP A 533 21.02 17.63 16.26
C ASP A 533 21.07 19.06 15.68
N HIS A 534 20.68 19.24 14.42
CA HIS A 534 20.50 20.55 13.82
C HIS A 534 19.07 21.06 14.13
N PRO A 535 18.92 22.29 14.65
CA PRO A 535 17.60 22.85 14.92
C PRO A 535 16.77 22.87 13.65
N GLN A 536 15.64 22.20 13.70
CA GLN A 536 14.63 22.28 12.65
C GLN A 536 13.65 23.37 13.08
N SER A 537 13.70 24.50 12.42
CA SER A 537 12.99 25.71 12.85
C SER A 537 11.46 25.60 12.70
N THR A 538 11.00 24.71 11.84
CA THR A 538 9.56 24.46 11.59
C THR A 538 9.40 23.15 10.87
N ASN A 539 9.06 22.09 11.60
CA ASN A 539 8.82 20.80 11.00
C ASN A 539 7.39 20.66 10.50
N ILE A 540 7.22 20.14 9.29
CA ILE A 540 5.94 19.66 8.81
C ILE A 540 5.79 18.24 9.35
N GLU A 541 4.83 18.05 10.26
CA GLU A 541 4.52 16.77 10.87
C GLU A 541 3.52 16.00 10.01
N LEU A 542 3.75 14.69 9.85
CA LEU A 542 2.78 13.80 9.24
C LEU A 542 1.67 13.45 10.23
N ILE A 543 0.42 13.45 9.78
CA ILE A 543 -0.74 13.11 10.63
C ILE A 543 -0.71 11.63 11.03
N ASN A 544 -0.23 10.76 10.15
CA ASN A 544 -0.25 9.30 10.32
C ASN A 544 1.13 8.69 10.01
N TYR A 545 2.15 9.11 10.73
CA TYR A 545 3.50 8.56 10.57
C TYR A 545 3.57 7.09 11.04
N LEU A 546 4.41 6.31 10.37
CA LEU A 546 4.60 4.87 10.66
C LEU A 546 5.52 4.61 11.86
N SER A 547 6.47 5.51 12.12
CA SER A 547 7.42 5.45 13.24
C SER A 547 7.89 6.83 13.62
N GLU A 548 8.35 7.03 14.87
CA GLU A 548 8.92 8.29 15.36
C GLU A 548 10.14 8.76 14.54
N ASP A 549 10.88 7.83 13.94
CA ASP A 549 12.02 8.15 13.08
C ASP A 549 11.61 8.75 11.72
N ASN A 550 10.32 8.63 11.35
CA ASN A 550 9.76 9.09 10.08
C ASN A 550 8.58 10.07 10.27
N ARG A 551 8.59 10.82 11.36
CA ARG A 551 7.47 11.68 11.78
C ARG A 551 7.40 13.01 11.02
N TYR A 552 8.55 13.58 10.65
CA TYR A 552 8.62 14.93 10.10
C TYR A 552 9.22 14.97 8.70
N MET A 553 8.79 15.92 7.88
CA MET A 553 9.47 16.25 6.62
C MET A 553 10.75 17.03 6.91
N ARG A 554 11.88 16.65 6.29
CA ARG A 554 13.19 17.33 6.47
C ARG A 554 13.16 18.76 5.94
N ASP A 555 13.63 19.73 6.70
CA ASP A 555 13.79 21.13 6.30
C ASP A 555 15.21 21.46 5.83
N ASN A 556 16.16 20.55 6.06
CA ASN A 556 17.56 20.62 5.63
C ASN A 556 18.14 19.21 5.39
N LEU A 557 19.32 19.12 4.80
CA LEU A 557 20.03 17.86 4.52
C LEU A 557 21.17 17.57 5.51
N ILE A 558 21.42 18.46 6.50
CA ILE A 558 22.61 18.42 7.35
C ILE A 558 22.62 17.18 8.26
N ASN A 559 21.52 16.93 8.98
CA ASN A 559 21.41 15.78 9.88
C ASN A 559 21.54 14.46 9.12
N SER A 560 20.83 14.35 7.99
CA SER A 560 20.84 13.16 7.16
C SER A 560 22.22 12.82 6.61
N ILE A 561 22.99 13.83 6.17
CA ILE A 561 24.34 13.60 5.65
C ILE A 561 25.32 13.22 6.76
N ILE A 562 25.20 13.80 7.96
CA ILE A 562 26.03 13.44 9.13
C ILE A 562 25.80 11.96 9.50
N ASP A 563 24.56 11.49 9.45
CA ASP A 563 24.27 10.09 9.74
C ASP A 563 24.84 9.15 8.67
N LYS A 564 24.90 9.57 7.40
CA LYS A 564 25.60 8.81 6.34
C LYS A 564 27.12 8.82 6.55
N VAL A 565 27.69 9.94 6.97
CA VAL A 565 29.12 9.99 7.37
C VAL A 565 29.40 9.02 8.51
N LYS A 566 28.54 8.95 9.53
CA LYS A 566 28.69 8.00 10.65
C LYS A 566 28.78 6.54 10.21
N VAL A 567 28.01 6.16 9.19
CA VAL A 567 28.03 4.80 8.66
C VAL A 567 29.32 4.53 7.88
N ASN A 568 29.66 5.43 6.96
CA ASN A 568 30.79 5.25 6.04
C ASN A 568 32.18 5.44 6.73
N ALA A 569 32.26 6.27 7.75
CA ALA A 569 33.51 6.49 8.55
C ALA A 569 34.02 5.24 9.28
N LYS A 570 33.24 4.14 9.31
CA LYS A 570 33.67 2.84 9.83
C LYS A 570 34.51 2.05 8.81
N HIS A 571 34.37 2.38 7.54
CA HIS A 571 34.92 1.63 6.41
C HIS A 571 36.04 2.41 5.70
N GLU A 572 35.89 3.75 5.58
CA GLU A 572 36.78 4.59 4.83
C GLU A 572 37.38 5.69 5.72
N SER A 573 38.69 5.94 5.57
CA SER A 573 39.41 6.95 6.34
C SER A 573 39.28 8.38 5.79
N HIS A 574 39.00 8.52 4.48
CA HIS A 574 38.85 9.80 3.79
C HIS A 574 37.82 9.62 2.66
N PHE A 575 36.81 10.44 2.63
CA PHE A 575 35.82 10.42 1.56
C PHE A 575 35.03 11.73 1.47
N ASN A 576 34.51 11.98 0.28
CA ASN A 576 33.53 13.02 0.00
C ASN A 576 32.20 12.38 -0.41
N ILE A 577 31.10 12.82 0.18
CA ILE A 577 29.75 12.43 -0.21
C ILE A 577 28.90 13.67 -0.43
N PHE A 578 27.92 13.58 -1.30
CA PHE A 578 26.97 14.67 -1.53
C PHE A 578 25.56 14.16 -1.75
N GLU A 579 24.58 15.03 -1.49
CA GLU A 579 23.18 14.81 -1.83
C GLU A 579 22.61 16.09 -2.48
N ILE A 580 21.84 15.89 -3.54
CA ILE A 580 20.97 16.93 -4.11
C ILE A 580 19.54 16.50 -3.86
N GLY A 581 18.89 17.13 -2.89
CA GLY A 581 17.58 16.71 -2.42
C GLY A 581 16.61 17.86 -2.18
N LYS A 582 15.33 17.54 -2.16
CA LYS A 582 14.30 18.49 -1.74
C LYS A 582 14.26 18.62 -0.23
N VAL A 583 13.99 19.83 0.21
CA VAL A 583 13.70 20.22 1.60
C VAL A 583 12.34 20.91 1.66
N TYR A 584 11.68 20.80 2.80
CA TYR A 584 10.26 21.15 2.96
C TYR A 584 10.10 22.16 4.10
N ARG A 585 9.33 23.20 3.86
CA ARG A 585 9.04 24.22 4.87
C ARG A 585 7.55 24.57 4.87
N PRO A 586 6.96 24.91 6.01
CA PRO A 586 5.57 25.35 6.06
C PRO A 586 5.33 26.54 5.14
N ASP A 587 4.20 26.58 4.47
CA ASP A 587 3.72 27.69 3.67
C ASP A 587 2.29 28.03 4.05
N ASN A 588 2.01 29.30 4.28
CA ASN A 588 0.68 29.78 4.66
C ASN A 588 -0.36 29.68 3.52
N LYS A 589 0.07 29.50 2.28
CA LYS A 589 -0.80 29.44 1.11
C LYS A 589 -1.00 28.01 0.56
N ASN A 590 -0.06 27.14 0.85
CA ASN A 590 -0.04 25.77 0.36
C ASN A 590 0.35 24.83 1.53
N PHE A 591 0.21 23.53 1.35
CA PHE A 591 0.63 22.53 2.35
C PHE A 591 2.10 22.68 2.75
N SER A 592 2.98 22.87 1.76
CA SER A 592 4.41 23.05 1.98
C SER A 592 5.06 23.83 0.85
N LYS A 593 6.17 24.47 1.16
CA LYS A 593 7.10 25.03 0.20
C LYS A 593 8.26 24.07 0.01
N GLU A 594 8.41 23.55 -1.19
CA GLU A 594 9.52 22.68 -1.57
C GLU A 594 10.62 23.49 -2.25
N SER A 595 11.87 23.13 -1.98
CA SER A 595 13.02 23.67 -2.69
C SER A 595 14.17 22.67 -2.72
N HIS A 596 15.02 22.72 -3.74
CA HIS A 596 16.22 21.90 -3.78
C HIS A 596 17.36 22.50 -2.95
N SER A 597 18.11 21.62 -2.32
CA SER A 597 19.33 21.92 -1.61
C SER A 597 20.44 20.96 -2.04
N VAL A 598 21.67 21.44 -2.04
CA VAL A 598 22.87 20.62 -2.22
C VAL A 598 23.62 20.59 -0.90
N VAL A 599 23.98 19.42 -0.44
CA VAL A 599 24.90 19.24 0.69
C VAL A 599 26.09 18.42 0.25
N ILE A 600 27.29 18.84 0.65
CA ILE A 600 28.54 18.15 0.40
C ILE A 600 29.21 17.95 1.76
N ALA A 601 29.60 16.72 2.07
CA ALA A 601 30.32 16.39 3.29
C ALA A 601 31.71 15.82 2.94
N SER A 602 32.75 16.39 3.53
CA SER A 602 34.10 15.94 3.40
C SER A 602 34.59 15.44 4.76
N TYR A 603 34.99 14.19 4.83
CA TYR A 603 35.41 13.52 6.06
C TYR A 603 36.90 13.12 6.01
N SER A 604 37.58 13.28 7.15
CA SER A 604 38.94 12.79 7.38
C SER A 604 39.04 12.12 8.75
N ALA A 605 39.59 10.91 8.81
CA ALA A 605 39.87 10.22 10.06
C ALA A 605 41.06 10.87 10.80
N ASP A 606 41.92 11.66 10.11
CA ASP A 606 42.99 12.39 10.74
C ASP A 606 42.47 13.63 11.47
N LYS A 607 42.66 13.65 12.77
CA LYS A 607 42.25 14.76 13.65
C LYS A 607 43.05 16.03 13.47
N LYS A 608 44.25 15.94 12.86
CA LYS A 608 45.13 17.08 12.64
C LYS A 608 44.88 17.78 11.31
N SER A 609 44.15 17.12 10.41
CA SER A 609 43.81 17.60 9.07
C SER A 609 42.32 17.94 9.01
N SER A 610 41.99 19.24 9.03
CA SER A 610 40.62 19.68 8.75
C SER A 610 40.37 19.74 7.25
N PRO A 611 39.34 19.08 6.72
CA PRO A 611 38.99 19.16 5.29
C PRO A 611 38.34 20.51 4.91
N PHE A 612 38.23 21.47 5.82
CA PHE A 612 37.50 22.72 5.65
C PHE A 612 37.99 23.55 4.45
N ILE A 613 39.29 23.79 4.36
CA ILE A 613 39.87 24.62 3.28
C ILE A 613 39.74 23.92 1.93
N SER A 614 39.99 22.61 1.88
CA SER A 614 39.79 21.85 0.64
C SER A 614 38.33 21.92 0.17
N LEU A 615 37.37 21.68 1.06
CA LEU A 615 35.95 21.76 0.75
C LEU A 615 35.54 23.20 0.33
N ALA A 616 36.12 24.23 0.94
CA ALA A 616 35.83 25.61 0.55
C ALA A 616 36.32 25.91 -0.88
N ASN A 617 37.52 25.46 -1.24
CA ASN A 617 38.05 25.61 -2.58
C ASN A 617 37.26 24.83 -3.62
N GLU A 618 36.82 23.60 -3.31
CA GLU A 618 36.01 22.77 -4.19
C GLU A 618 34.60 23.36 -4.37
N THR A 619 33.99 23.88 -3.30
CA THR A 619 32.71 24.58 -3.37
C THR A 619 32.80 25.86 -4.22
N GLU A 620 33.92 26.63 -4.07
CA GLU A 620 34.16 27.77 -4.95
C GLU A 620 34.31 27.36 -6.41
N SER A 621 35.05 26.29 -6.68
CA SER A 621 35.26 25.76 -8.01
C SER A 621 33.95 25.30 -8.66
N LEU A 622 33.07 24.68 -7.88
CA LEU A 622 31.71 24.34 -8.34
C LEU A 622 30.92 25.60 -8.76
N MET A 623 30.93 26.64 -7.93
CA MET A 623 30.20 27.87 -8.25
C MET A 623 30.77 28.60 -9.50
N ARG A 624 32.09 28.60 -9.66
CA ARG A 624 32.76 29.09 -10.86
C ARG A 624 32.39 28.26 -12.10
N PHE A 625 32.44 26.94 -12.00
CA PHE A 625 32.06 26.04 -13.09
C PHE A 625 30.62 26.28 -13.53
N LEU A 626 29.70 26.47 -12.58
CA LEU A 626 28.28 26.76 -12.86
C LEU A 626 28.07 28.22 -13.29
N SER A 627 29.11 29.06 -13.26
CA SER A 627 29.04 30.52 -13.58
C SER A 627 28.02 31.25 -12.70
N LEU A 628 27.91 30.88 -11.42
CA LEU A 628 26.99 31.52 -10.48
C LEU A 628 27.62 32.76 -9.87
N PRO A 629 26.86 33.85 -9.69
CA PRO A 629 27.32 35.02 -8.95
C PRO A 629 27.33 34.73 -7.43
N TYR A 630 28.50 34.63 -6.85
CA TYR A 630 28.67 34.33 -5.43
C TYR A 630 29.67 35.29 -4.74
N SER A 631 29.56 35.35 -3.42
CA SER A 631 30.60 35.88 -2.55
C SER A 631 30.64 35.16 -1.20
N PHE A 632 31.81 35.15 -0.57
CA PHE A 632 31.96 34.59 0.76
C PHE A 632 31.82 35.70 1.81
N GLU A 633 31.14 35.42 2.91
CA GLU A 633 30.90 36.38 4.00
C GLU A 633 31.26 35.72 5.34
N LYS A 634 31.73 36.56 6.28
CA LYS A 634 31.97 36.12 7.66
C LYS A 634 30.64 35.67 8.31
N ARG A 635 30.75 34.83 9.35
CA ARG A 635 29.61 34.50 10.22
C ARG A 635 29.00 35.76 10.79
N ASN A 636 27.72 35.90 10.69
CA ASN A 636 26.94 37.01 11.26
C ASN A 636 25.53 36.53 11.62
N GLU A 637 25.30 36.26 12.88
CA GLU A 637 24.06 35.70 13.42
C GLU A 637 22.86 36.65 13.27
N LYS A 638 23.11 37.96 13.00
CA LYS A 638 22.05 38.92 12.74
C LYS A 638 21.34 38.69 11.38
N TYR A 639 22.00 38.01 10.47
CA TYR A 639 21.44 37.72 9.14
C TYR A 639 20.97 36.27 9.02
N ARG A 640 19.73 36.09 8.58
CA ARG A 640 19.17 34.75 8.32
C ARG A 640 19.87 34.11 7.12
N ASN A 641 20.42 32.92 7.31
CA ASN A 641 20.89 32.06 6.22
C ASN A 641 19.79 31.04 5.90
N SER A 642 19.49 30.84 4.60
CA SER A 642 18.40 29.94 4.16
C SER A 642 18.71 28.45 4.33
N SER A 643 19.98 28.10 4.51
CA SER A 643 20.44 26.72 4.55
C SER A 643 20.92 26.26 5.92
N VAL A 644 21.36 27.17 6.79
CA VAL A 644 21.97 26.86 8.10
C VAL A 644 21.50 27.84 9.15
N ASP A 645 21.06 27.33 10.29
CA ASP A 645 20.88 28.15 11.48
C ASP A 645 22.25 28.47 12.09
N GLN A 646 22.67 29.77 12.00
CA GLN A 646 23.96 30.19 12.47
C GLN A 646 24.12 30.19 14.00
N SER A 647 23.01 30.07 14.76
CA SER A 647 23.00 29.91 16.21
C SER A 647 23.24 28.48 16.67
N TRP A 648 23.29 27.51 15.75
CA TRP A 648 23.47 26.10 16.08
C TRP A 648 24.80 25.87 16.83
N SER A 649 24.68 25.33 18.04
CA SER A 649 25.81 25.19 18.96
C SER A 649 26.90 24.22 18.48
N TYR A 650 26.61 23.39 17.52
CA TYR A 650 27.53 22.42 16.92
C TYR A 650 28.25 22.93 15.66
N LEU A 651 28.13 24.20 15.34
CA LEU A 651 29.00 24.84 14.35
C LEU A 651 30.39 25.12 14.96
N HIS A 652 31.44 24.83 14.19
CA HIS A 652 32.78 25.17 14.62
C HIS A 652 32.94 26.70 14.79
N PRO A 653 33.54 27.19 15.88
CA PRO A 653 33.55 28.60 16.19
C PRO A 653 34.38 29.45 15.20
N VAL A 654 35.37 28.86 14.53
CA VAL A 654 36.30 29.54 13.62
C VAL A 654 36.07 29.10 12.17
N GLU A 655 35.94 27.81 11.92
CA GLU A 655 35.78 27.23 10.57
C GLU A 655 34.33 27.35 10.09
N PHE A 656 33.95 28.55 9.68
CA PHE A 656 32.64 28.88 9.17
C PHE A 656 32.70 30.03 8.14
N ILE A 657 32.09 29.81 6.97
CA ILE A 657 31.96 30.79 5.90
C ILE A 657 30.51 30.77 5.38
N ASN A 658 29.86 31.90 5.34
CA ASN A 658 28.60 32.07 4.63
C ASN A 658 28.81 32.16 3.11
N ILE A 659 27.91 31.59 2.35
CA ILE A 659 27.84 31.73 0.89
C ILE A 659 26.68 32.67 0.57
N LYS A 660 27.01 33.82 -0.03
CA LYS A 660 26.03 34.71 -0.62
C LYS A 660 25.89 34.37 -2.09
N LEU A 661 24.68 34.02 -2.50
CA LEU A 661 24.32 33.68 -3.87
C LEU A 661 23.21 34.62 -4.33
N MET A 662 23.39 35.25 -5.51
CA MET A 662 22.41 36.20 -6.06
C MET A 662 21.95 37.27 -5.05
N GLY A 663 22.86 37.76 -4.21
CA GLY A 663 22.61 38.86 -3.28
C GLY A 663 22.12 38.52 -1.89
N SER A 664 21.85 37.23 -1.57
CA SER A 664 21.42 36.77 -0.23
C SER A 664 22.24 35.60 0.28
N LEU A 665 22.20 35.36 1.58
CA LEU A 665 22.85 34.20 2.22
C LEU A 665 22.02 32.92 1.94
N GLU A 666 22.50 32.13 1.00
CA GLU A 666 21.82 30.91 0.52
C GLU A 666 22.59 29.62 0.87
N GLY A 667 23.75 29.73 1.47
CA GLY A 667 24.54 28.56 1.85
C GLY A 667 25.63 28.90 2.87
N ALA A 668 26.31 27.85 3.34
CA ALA A 668 27.48 27.97 4.22
C ALA A 668 28.40 26.78 4.03
N ILE A 669 29.67 27.01 4.37
CA ILE A 669 30.72 25.99 4.54
C ILE A 669 31.15 26.06 5.98
N PHE A 670 31.16 24.93 6.67
CA PHE A 670 31.55 24.87 8.08
C PHE A 670 32.09 23.50 8.47
N SER A 671 32.93 23.49 9.50
CA SER A 671 33.28 22.25 10.17
C SER A 671 32.28 21.96 11.30
N VAL A 672 31.98 20.67 11.47
CA VAL A 672 31.12 20.21 12.56
C VAL A 672 31.95 20.22 13.86
N HIS A 673 31.34 20.77 14.92
CA HIS A 673 31.97 20.85 16.23
C HIS A 673 32.39 19.47 16.75
N PRO A 674 33.61 19.30 17.29
CA PRO A 674 34.12 18.00 17.79
C PRO A 674 33.19 17.32 18.82
N LEU A 675 32.46 18.10 19.60
CA LEU A 675 31.51 17.58 20.58
C LEU A 675 30.41 16.76 19.94
N LEU A 676 29.82 17.23 18.81
CA LEU A 676 28.80 16.48 18.06
C LEU A 676 29.39 15.20 17.49
N LEU A 677 30.58 15.26 16.89
CA LEU A 677 31.26 14.09 16.35
C LEU A 677 31.50 13.03 17.44
N LYS A 678 31.90 13.47 18.65
CA LYS A 678 32.03 12.58 19.81
C LYS A 678 30.71 11.96 20.22
N ASN A 679 29.63 12.74 20.31
CA ASN A 679 28.27 12.27 20.65
C ASN A 679 27.78 11.26 19.63
N LYS A 680 28.01 11.51 18.35
CA LYS A 680 27.64 10.61 17.24
C LYS A 680 28.59 9.41 17.08
N LYS A 681 29.67 9.34 17.87
CA LYS A 681 30.76 8.32 17.79
C LYS A 681 31.48 8.33 16.43
N ILE A 682 31.64 9.50 15.82
CA ILE A 682 32.42 9.71 14.60
C ILE A 682 33.83 10.13 15.02
N LYS A 683 34.83 9.37 14.61
CA LYS A 683 36.28 9.71 14.85
C LYS A 683 36.77 10.60 13.71
N GLY A 684 37.69 11.53 13.97
CA GLY A 684 38.23 12.39 12.91
C GLY A 684 37.59 13.78 12.85
N SER A 685 37.58 14.39 11.68
CA SER A 685 37.03 15.70 11.36
C SER A 685 36.06 15.63 10.19
N LEU A 686 35.07 16.50 10.23
CA LEU A 686 33.99 16.58 9.23
C LEU A 686 33.71 18.05 8.89
N SER A 687 33.76 18.37 7.60
CA SER A 687 33.32 19.67 7.09
C SER A 687 32.13 19.47 6.13
N ILE A 688 31.23 20.42 6.15
CA ILE A 688 29.99 20.40 5.36
C ILE A 688 29.87 21.70 4.58
N SER A 689 29.52 21.57 3.30
CA SER A 689 29.05 22.68 2.46
C SER A 689 27.60 22.45 2.14
N VAL A 690 26.77 23.42 2.37
CA VAL A 690 25.33 23.36 2.05
C VAL A 690 24.91 24.60 1.28
N LEU A 691 24.08 24.41 0.25
CA LEU A 691 23.61 25.47 -0.64
C LEU A 691 22.14 25.28 -1.00
N SER A 692 21.30 26.28 -0.73
CA SER A 692 19.92 26.32 -1.22
C SER A 692 19.89 26.70 -2.69
N LEU A 693 19.15 25.96 -3.48
CA LEU A 693 18.93 26.24 -4.90
C LEU A 693 17.58 26.94 -5.18
N GLU A 694 16.83 27.30 -4.16
CA GLU A 694 15.49 27.90 -4.29
C GLU A 694 15.43 29.08 -5.27
N LYS A 695 16.43 29.98 -5.22
CA LYS A 695 16.47 31.10 -6.14
C LYS A 695 16.83 30.71 -7.55
N LEU A 696 17.64 29.67 -7.72
CA LEU A 696 18.03 29.16 -9.03
C LEU A 696 16.89 28.39 -9.71
N GLU A 697 15.99 27.81 -8.93
CA GLU A 697 14.74 27.21 -9.48
C GLU A 697 13.90 28.26 -10.20
N LYS A 698 13.83 29.46 -9.63
CA LYS A 698 13.04 30.56 -10.19
C LYS A 698 13.76 31.25 -11.35
N ARG A 699 15.06 31.42 -11.26
CA ARG A 699 15.86 32.13 -12.27
C ARG A 699 17.32 31.66 -12.26
N ILE A 700 17.76 31.09 -13.36
CA ILE A 700 19.17 30.79 -13.60
C ILE A 700 19.82 32.02 -14.28
N PRO A 701 20.93 32.53 -13.74
CA PRO A 701 21.67 33.61 -14.39
C PRO A 701 22.13 33.19 -15.80
N ALA A 702 21.99 34.07 -16.76
CA ALA A 702 22.50 33.82 -18.11
C ALA A 702 24.02 33.73 -18.08
N LYS A 703 24.58 32.67 -18.68
CA LYS A 703 26.02 32.57 -18.88
C LYS A 703 26.44 33.68 -19.87
N LYS A 704 27.21 34.65 -19.37
CA LYS A 704 27.85 35.62 -20.24
C LYS A 704 29.27 35.10 -20.57
N ASN A 705 29.34 34.15 -21.47
CA ASN A 705 30.64 33.75 -22.02
C ASN A 705 31.08 34.85 -23.00
N LYS A 706 31.99 35.68 -22.56
CA LYS A 706 32.62 36.66 -23.43
C LYS A 706 33.97 36.10 -23.88
N PHE A 707 34.14 35.91 -25.17
CA PHE A 707 35.44 35.55 -25.69
C PHE A 707 36.43 36.69 -25.39
N VAL A 708 37.54 36.36 -24.78
CA VAL A 708 38.65 37.27 -24.53
C VAL A 708 39.83 36.67 -25.25
N GLU A 709 40.37 37.42 -26.23
CA GLU A 709 41.55 37.00 -26.98
C GLU A 709 42.76 36.90 -26.00
N ILE A 710 43.53 35.84 -26.16
CA ILE A 710 44.76 35.68 -25.38
C ILE A 710 45.78 36.71 -25.86
N SER A 711 46.29 37.48 -24.89
CA SER A 711 47.28 38.50 -25.22
C SER A 711 48.56 37.92 -25.84
N LYS A 712 49.05 38.61 -26.84
CA LYS A 712 50.37 38.36 -27.47
C LYS A 712 51.54 38.98 -26.72
N PHE A 713 51.25 39.85 -25.74
CA PHE A 713 52.25 40.58 -25.00
C PHE A 713 52.46 40.02 -23.58
N PRO A 714 53.67 40.05 -22.99
CA PRO A 714 53.93 39.52 -21.70
C PRO A 714 53.26 40.35 -20.60
N SER A 715 52.80 39.67 -19.52
CA SER A 715 52.29 40.29 -18.33
C SER A 715 53.44 40.70 -17.39
N SER A 716 53.28 41.76 -16.59
CA SER A 716 54.15 42.17 -15.51
C SER A 716 53.49 41.85 -14.16
N VAL A 717 54.24 41.40 -13.20
CA VAL A 717 53.81 41.02 -11.88
C VAL A 717 54.43 41.95 -10.84
N PHE A 718 53.61 42.42 -9.91
CA PHE A 718 54.01 43.15 -8.74
C PHE A 718 53.54 42.52 -7.47
N ASP A 719 54.44 42.12 -6.59
CA ASP A 719 54.11 41.54 -5.28
C ASP A 719 54.25 42.62 -4.21
N CYS A 720 53.20 42.82 -3.45
CA CYS A 720 53.13 43.85 -2.43
C CYS A 720 52.67 43.22 -1.09
N THR A 721 53.46 43.37 -0.05
CA THR A 721 53.16 42.86 1.28
C THR A 721 52.72 44.01 2.19
N VAL A 722 51.52 43.87 2.78
CA VAL A 722 51.00 44.86 3.74
C VAL A 722 50.96 44.26 5.14
N VAL A 723 51.08 45.09 6.15
CA VAL A 723 50.89 44.73 7.55
C VAL A 723 49.52 45.15 8.00
N THR A 724 48.80 44.24 8.61
CA THR A 724 47.44 44.45 9.08
C THR A 724 47.26 43.95 10.50
N ASP A 725 46.21 44.44 11.18
CA ASP A 725 45.80 43.83 12.46
C ASP A 725 45.31 42.41 12.26
N SER A 726 45.50 41.55 13.25
CA SER A 726 45.08 40.13 13.20
C SER A 726 43.58 39.94 12.99
N SER A 727 42.74 40.96 13.32
CA SER A 727 41.30 41.00 13.09
C SER A 727 40.91 41.35 11.66
N THR A 728 41.85 41.88 10.85
CA THR A 728 41.56 42.30 9.46
C THR A 728 41.38 41.09 8.58
N SER A 729 40.26 41.08 7.83
CA SER A 729 40.02 40.03 6.87
C SER A 729 40.96 40.17 5.66
N VAL A 730 41.55 39.06 5.23
CA VAL A 730 42.35 38.97 4.00
C VAL A 730 41.51 39.47 2.78
N ARG A 731 40.18 39.22 2.78
CA ARG A 731 39.27 39.72 1.77
C ARG A 731 39.22 41.26 1.71
N ASP A 732 39.23 41.93 2.87
CA ASP A 732 39.10 43.38 2.88
C ASP A 732 40.32 44.00 2.19
N VAL A 733 41.50 43.43 2.42
CA VAL A 733 42.74 43.84 1.74
C VAL A 733 42.65 43.56 0.22
N LEU A 734 42.19 42.37 -0.16
CA LEU A 734 42.04 41.97 -1.55
C LEU A 734 41.05 42.86 -2.31
N GLU A 735 39.91 43.19 -1.70
CA GLU A 735 38.90 44.05 -2.31
C GLU A 735 39.41 45.52 -2.51
N VAL A 736 40.25 45.98 -1.61
CA VAL A 736 40.93 47.28 -1.80
C VAL A 736 41.94 47.18 -2.95
N GLY A 737 42.70 46.10 -3.04
CA GLY A 737 43.60 45.82 -4.15
C GLY A 737 42.88 45.80 -5.52
N LYS A 738 41.73 45.16 -5.60
CA LYS A 738 40.89 45.08 -6.83
C LYS A 738 40.30 46.46 -7.26
N LYS A 739 40.18 47.39 -6.34
CA LYS A 739 39.65 48.73 -6.64
C LYS A 739 40.69 49.69 -7.20
N VAL A 740 41.92 49.27 -7.36
CA VAL A 740 42.97 50.10 -8.04
C VAL A 740 42.51 50.39 -9.44
N LYS A 741 42.47 51.72 -9.74
CA LYS A 741 42.02 52.22 -11.05
C LYS A 741 43.21 52.24 -12.02
N ALA A 742 43.48 51.10 -12.62
CA ALA A 742 44.53 50.96 -13.67
C ALA A 742 43.94 50.12 -14.81
N PRO A 743 43.88 50.62 -16.05
CA PRO A 743 43.37 49.89 -17.20
C PRO A 743 44.11 48.61 -17.47
N GLU A 744 45.38 48.53 -17.10
CA GLU A 744 46.28 47.42 -17.28
C GLU A 744 46.16 46.37 -16.18
N LEU A 745 45.41 46.62 -15.09
CA LEU A 745 45.21 45.65 -14.01
C LEU A 745 44.33 44.53 -14.49
N ASP A 746 44.87 43.34 -14.67
CA ASP A 746 44.16 42.13 -15.10
C ASP A 746 43.60 41.37 -13.88
N SER A 747 44.42 41.12 -12.88
CA SER A 747 43.98 40.37 -11.72
C SER A 747 44.78 40.70 -10.47
N VAL A 748 44.13 40.48 -9.30
CA VAL A 748 44.79 40.59 -7.99
C VAL A 748 44.54 39.31 -7.23
N CYS A 749 45.58 38.68 -6.71
CA CYS A 749 45.45 37.47 -5.91
C CYS A 749 46.35 37.54 -4.66
N ILE A 750 46.04 36.67 -3.70
CA ILE A 750 46.83 36.55 -2.47
C ILE A 750 47.91 35.51 -2.72
N VAL A 751 49.16 35.87 -2.43
CA VAL A 751 50.31 34.97 -2.51
C VAL A 751 50.52 34.23 -1.21
N GLY A 752 50.32 34.92 -0.08
CA GLY A 752 50.49 34.32 1.22
C GLY A 752 50.12 35.26 2.37
N THR A 753 49.93 34.67 3.51
CA THR A 753 49.69 35.34 4.78
C THR A 753 50.67 34.80 5.81
N PHE A 754 51.24 35.68 6.62
CA PHE A 754 52.16 35.25 7.65
C PHE A 754 51.86 36.01 8.95
N LYS A 755 51.79 35.28 10.06
CA LYS A 755 51.61 35.88 11.39
C LYS A 755 52.91 36.51 11.85
N LEU A 756 52.91 37.80 12.10
CA LEU A 756 54.08 38.56 12.57
C LEU A 756 54.18 38.49 14.10
N ASP A 757 53.10 38.76 14.78
CA ASP A 757 52.95 38.67 16.24
C ASP A 757 51.50 38.36 16.61
N GLU A 758 51.14 38.46 17.90
CA GLU A 758 49.75 38.14 18.34
C GLU A 758 48.69 39.05 17.75
N ASN A 759 49.03 40.29 17.43
CA ASN A 759 48.13 41.33 17.00
C ASN A 759 48.26 41.70 15.52
N LYS A 760 49.29 41.21 14.83
CA LYS A 760 49.61 41.61 13.45
C LYS A 760 49.88 40.44 12.52
N ASN A 761 49.32 40.57 11.33
CA ASN A 761 49.57 39.66 10.21
C ASN A 761 50.21 40.44 9.05
N SER A 762 51.00 39.76 8.24
CA SER A 762 51.38 40.28 6.92
C SER A 762 50.60 39.52 5.83
N ILE A 763 50.14 40.25 4.83
CA ILE A 763 49.39 39.71 3.69
C ILE A 763 50.11 40.17 2.43
N THR A 764 50.51 39.22 1.58
CA THR A 764 51.15 39.50 0.29
C THR A 764 50.11 39.38 -0.81
N LEU A 765 49.89 40.45 -1.55
CA LEU A 765 49.06 40.53 -2.73
C LEU A 765 49.95 40.49 -3.96
N ARG A 766 49.51 39.79 -4.99
CA ARG A 766 50.08 39.81 -6.34
C ARG A 766 49.14 40.54 -7.27
N PHE A 767 49.65 41.55 -7.93
CA PHE A 767 48.98 42.33 -8.98
C PHE A 767 49.57 41.91 -10.31
N ASN A 768 48.71 41.40 -11.20
CA ASN A 768 49.07 41.10 -12.58
C ASN A 768 48.62 42.24 -13.48
N PHE A 769 49.57 42.82 -14.17
CA PHE A 769 49.32 43.88 -15.15
C PHE A 769 49.52 43.32 -16.57
N HIS A 770 48.63 43.68 -17.45
CA HIS A 770 48.69 43.20 -18.81
C HIS A 770 48.05 44.25 -19.78
N SER A 771 48.58 44.33 -20.98
CA SER A 771 48.00 45.10 -22.06
C SER A 771 47.84 44.26 -23.33
N SER A 772 46.67 44.36 -23.95
CA SER A 772 46.39 43.69 -25.21
C SER A 772 46.96 44.39 -26.42
N GLN A 773 47.47 45.59 -26.26
CA GLN A 773 47.94 46.46 -27.36
C GLN A 773 49.44 46.47 -27.55
N LYS A 774 50.21 46.48 -26.43
CA LYS A 774 51.68 46.56 -26.42
C LYS A 774 52.31 46.04 -25.14
N THR A 775 53.59 45.74 -25.15
CA THR A 775 54.34 45.42 -23.96
C THR A 775 54.39 46.68 -23.03
N ILE A 776 54.16 46.49 -21.75
CA ILE A 776 54.14 47.56 -20.76
C ILE A 776 55.60 48.00 -20.54
N GLU A 777 55.90 49.29 -20.73
CA GLU A 777 57.25 49.90 -20.51
C GLU A 777 57.57 49.96 -19.04
N SER A 778 58.89 49.85 -18.69
CA SER A 778 59.34 49.85 -17.30
C SER A 778 58.96 51.11 -16.52
N LYS A 779 58.86 52.22 -17.21
CA LYS A 779 58.42 53.48 -16.58
C LYS A 779 56.93 53.40 -16.19
N ARG A 780 56.08 52.80 -17.04
CA ARG A 780 54.67 52.64 -16.77
C ARG A 780 54.41 51.59 -15.68
N ILE A 781 55.23 50.54 -15.59
CA ILE A 781 55.17 49.57 -14.49
C ILE A 781 55.38 50.24 -13.15
N LYS A 782 56.38 51.08 -13.00
CA LYS A 782 56.64 51.85 -11.77
C LYS A 782 55.49 52.79 -11.40
N GLU A 783 54.82 53.38 -12.39
CA GLU A 783 53.65 54.25 -12.14
C GLU A 783 52.46 53.40 -11.62
N LEU A 784 52.28 52.19 -12.16
CA LEU A 784 51.28 51.26 -11.72
C LEU A 784 51.53 50.72 -10.29
N GLU A 785 52.78 50.38 -9.99
CA GLU A 785 53.22 50.01 -8.65
C GLU A 785 52.95 51.12 -7.62
N ASN A 786 53.29 52.33 -7.94
CA ASN A 786 53.00 53.49 -7.07
C ASN A 786 51.48 53.71 -6.87
N THR A 787 50.73 53.58 -7.95
CA THR A 787 49.28 53.67 -7.86
C THR A 787 48.66 52.59 -6.96
N VAL A 788 49.19 51.36 -6.98
CA VAL A 788 48.78 50.26 -6.07
C VAL A 788 49.07 50.63 -4.63
N VAL A 789 50.35 51.10 -4.36
CA VAL A 789 50.80 51.44 -3.01
C VAL A 789 49.94 52.59 -2.45
N GLU A 790 49.74 53.65 -3.21
CA GLU A 790 48.91 54.80 -2.80
C GLU A 790 47.45 54.36 -2.50
N ASN A 791 46.91 53.46 -3.29
CA ASN A 791 45.53 52.97 -3.06
C ASN A 791 45.43 52.10 -1.77
N LEU A 792 46.43 51.31 -1.48
CA LEU A 792 46.50 50.52 -0.24
C LEU A 792 46.67 51.43 0.96
N GLU A 793 47.61 52.40 0.92
CA GLU A 793 47.85 53.31 2.01
C GLU A 793 46.64 54.23 2.31
N LYS A 794 45.94 54.69 1.29
CA LYS A 794 44.70 55.49 1.43
C LYS A 794 43.60 54.72 2.18
N ASN A 795 43.69 53.39 2.18
CA ASN A 795 42.77 52.53 2.89
C ASN A 795 43.35 51.94 4.18
N ASN A 796 44.46 52.57 4.73
CA ASN A 796 45.15 52.23 5.95
C ASN A 796 45.86 50.82 5.92
N PHE A 797 46.26 50.37 4.72
CA PHE A 797 47.11 49.18 4.57
C PHE A 797 48.53 49.64 4.16
N PHE A 798 49.40 49.60 5.13
CA PHE A 798 50.77 50.05 4.95
C PHE A 798 51.73 48.94 4.56
N LEU A 799 52.69 49.25 3.70
CA LEU A 799 53.71 48.30 3.28
C LEU A 799 54.52 47.77 4.47
N LYS A 800 54.94 46.54 4.38
CA LYS A 800 55.91 45.96 5.28
C LYS A 800 57.30 46.53 4.91
N ASN A 801 57.84 47.26 5.81
CA ASN A 801 59.23 47.77 5.67
C ASN A 801 60.23 46.65 5.67
#